data_1f5f30875641f3cf3c08619abdb23d3f
#
_entry.id   1f5f30875641f3cf3c08619abdb23d3f
#
_cell.length_a   1.000
_cell.length_b   1.000
_cell.length_c   1.000
_cell.angle_alpha   90.00
_cell.angle_beta   90.00
_cell.angle_gamma   90.00
#
_symmetry.space_group_name_H-M   'P 1'
#
loop_
_entity.id
_entity.type
_entity.pdbx_description
1 polymer ?
#
loop_
_entity_poly.entity_id
_entity_poly.type
_entity_poly.pdbx_seq_one_letter_code
_entity_poly.pdbx_strand_id
1 'polypeptide(L)'
;MNQQQANLKIQQLFSAHSNGDFQQVLNIALELQKHFPKFILGYKAAGVALVSLNKKSEAIKHLKTAVNLDSNDAEALSNLGQTLIEVFAEKNSKNSNKLEDKKELVEAEKYLKKAVKLTPNSAVVNNNLSNVYFSLQDFDKAEFFASQAIKIDKNYSLAYQNLGLACCEKYAKNNDKSLAEKAKVNLKKALEFKDSSNFNNFNNLNNLINLDKIYLCLGRIAVKENLHLLAEKYFWQVIELKASNVEQNTKNIAISELLFTYYQIGESSKAYELSKKFYTNNDYDKQSNELHIFIDNYCENLTLQQINNTINNYKNYVAKSYQPLFDYKKFYKNTNKEILKNKKVLNIGFVSGDLNFHAVSYFIFGVFNALKNNNAPFNLYTFITQKTKSDTNSQILNSYITKSFNITDLDDKKAAQLIHKQNIDILFDLSNHTKHNRLNMFAHKPAPIQVSWIGLFFSTAIPEMDYFLVDKFCVPNEQKYELQFTEIPYRFNDVWEVYTPTAEVNLYYQQHNYSHKNNADEITLASYNDTTKVTPKTFDLWAKVLQEIPMAKFFWMRFNFDDADFIKRCQNEFVKRGIDKNRVDFLPYISPEDYLKSYSKVDFVLDSFPVSGMTTTAEALCMGVPILTLLGERMPSRLSGSCLNAVGLHEWICNDEQEFVEKAKYFAAPQQRDYLQNLHKTLRERTMKSPLCDTQKLAENFEKAMWHFWQNFVNQL
;
A
#
# COMPACT_ATOMS: atom_id res chain seq x y z
N MET A 1 -51.59 38.25 2.67
CA MET A 1 -52.04 36.91 3.14
C MET A 1 -52.62 37.09 4.57
N ASN A 2 -53.84 36.63 4.79
CA ASN A 2 -54.43 36.63 6.15
C ASN A 2 -54.01 35.37 6.95
N GLN A 3 -54.35 35.30 8.27
CA GLN A 3 -53.96 34.20 9.15
C GLN A 3 -54.48 32.81 8.70
N GLN A 4 -55.69 32.73 8.18
CA GLN A 4 -56.25 31.47 7.66
C GLN A 4 -55.52 30.97 6.43
N GLN A 5 -55.21 31.88 5.49
CA GLN A 5 -54.41 31.56 4.31
C GLN A 5 -53.00 31.12 4.66
N ALA A 6 -52.39 31.75 5.69
CA ALA A 6 -51.06 31.34 6.17
C ALA A 6 -51.08 29.92 6.77
N ASN A 7 -52.10 29.60 7.60
CA ASN A 7 -52.24 28.26 8.15
C ASN A 7 -52.46 27.18 7.08
N LEU A 8 -53.25 27.49 6.04
CA LEU A 8 -53.40 26.57 4.91
C LEU A 8 -52.09 26.35 4.14
N LYS A 9 -51.33 27.42 3.90
CA LYS A 9 -50.00 27.33 3.25
C LYS A 9 -49.00 26.49 4.10
N ILE A 10 -49.04 26.63 5.42
CA ILE A 10 -48.23 25.80 6.31
C ILE A 10 -48.62 24.32 6.19
N GLN A 11 -49.91 23.98 6.15
CA GLN A 11 -50.35 22.60 5.94
C GLN A 11 -49.91 22.06 4.58
N GLN A 12 -50.03 22.87 3.52
CA GLN A 12 -49.55 22.51 2.19
C GLN A 12 -48.02 22.29 2.15
N LEU A 13 -47.26 23.12 2.88
CA LEU A 13 -45.79 22.98 2.99
C LEU A 13 -45.41 21.65 3.65
N PHE A 14 -46.08 21.26 4.77
CA PHE A 14 -45.83 19.98 5.37
C PHE A 14 -46.24 18.80 4.49
N SER A 15 -47.38 18.89 3.79
CA SER A 15 -47.78 17.85 2.84
C SER A 15 -46.83 17.72 1.67
N ALA A 16 -46.39 18.83 1.06
CA ALA A 16 -45.39 18.81 0.00
C ALA A 16 -44.05 18.20 0.47
N HIS A 17 -43.60 18.52 1.68
CA HIS A 17 -42.44 17.95 2.26
C HIS A 17 -42.57 16.42 2.44
N SER A 18 -43.69 15.96 2.98
CA SER A 18 -43.95 14.51 3.20
C SER A 18 -43.98 13.73 1.87
N ASN A 19 -44.41 14.40 0.78
CA ASN A 19 -44.44 13.84 -0.54
C ASN A 19 -43.09 13.96 -1.32
N GLY A 20 -42.06 14.59 -0.72
CA GLY A 20 -40.78 14.80 -1.33
C GLY A 20 -40.73 15.87 -2.44
N ASP A 21 -41.80 16.68 -2.56
CA ASP A 21 -41.84 17.77 -3.53
C ASP A 21 -41.16 19.03 -2.98
N PHE A 22 -39.82 18.97 -2.97
CA PHE A 22 -39.02 20.06 -2.42
C PHE A 22 -39.07 21.33 -3.22
N GLN A 23 -39.44 21.27 -4.52
CA GLN A 23 -39.66 22.49 -5.30
C GLN A 23 -40.93 23.21 -4.83
N GLN A 24 -41.99 22.49 -4.55
CA GLN A 24 -43.20 23.06 -3.98
C GLN A 24 -42.97 23.58 -2.54
N VAL A 25 -42.22 22.85 -1.73
CA VAL A 25 -41.81 23.34 -0.38
C VAL A 25 -41.11 24.69 -0.49
N LEU A 26 -40.10 24.80 -1.41
CA LEU A 26 -39.36 26.05 -1.62
C LEU A 26 -40.32 27.21 -2.04
N ASN A 27 -41.18 26.97 -3.02
CA ASN A 27 -42.12 27.99 -3.50
C ASN A 27 -43.01 28.52 -2.38
N ILE A 28 -43.62 27.62 -1.59
CA ILE A 28 -44.48 28.00 -0.45
C ILE A 28 -43.64 28.72 0.65
N ALA A 29 -42.44 28.24 0.94
CA ALA A 29 -41.57 28.85 1.91
C ALA A 29 -41.18 30.29 1.53
N LEU A 30 -40.85 30.55 0.28
CA LEU A 30 -40.55 31.90 -0.25
C LEU A 30 -41.78 32.81 -0.20
N GLU A 31 -42.95 32.29 -0.52
CA GLU A 31 -44.20 33.05 -0.41
C GLU A 31 -44.47 33.43 1.07
N LEU A 32 -44.28 32.52 2.01
CA LEU A 32 -44.38 32.80 3.47
C LEU A 32 -43.35 33.86 3.91
N GLN A 33 -42.12 33.81 3.46
CA GLN A 33 -41.08 34.81 3.75
C GLN A 33 -41.48 36.20 3.25
N LYS A 34 -42.04 36.27 2.05
CA LYS A 34 -42.50 37.54 1.46
C LYS A 34 -43.58 38.20 2.29
N HIS A 35 -44.54 37.44 2.79
CA HIS A 35 -45.67 37.97 3.56
C HIS A 35 -45.40 38.10 5.06
N PHE A 36 -44.47 37.27 5.57
CA PHE A 36 -44.13 37.23 6.99
C PHE A 36 -42.58 37.18 7.17
N PRO A 37 -41.89 38.34 6.95
CA PRO A 37 -40.41 38.34 6.96
C PRO A 37 -39.74 37.92 8.27
N LYS A 38 -40.47 37.84 9.38
CA LYS A 38 -39.97 37.37 10.68
C LYS A 38 -40.39 35.93 10.99
N PHE A 39 -41.02 35.24 10.08
CA PHE A 39 -41.54 33.88 10.28
C PHE A 39 -40.45 32.83 10.01
N ILE A 40 -39.85 32.34 11.09
CA ILE A 40 -38.67 31.46 11.07
C ILE A 40 -38.91 30.19 10.25
N LEU A 41 -40.08 29.55 10.35
CA LEU A 41 -40.42 28.32 9.63
C LEU A 41 -40.24 28.46 8.12
N GLY A 42 -40.59 29.63 7.54
CA GLY A 42 -40.36 29.88 6.11
C GLY A 42 -38.90 29.80 5.72
N TYR A 43 -37.98 30.33 6.54
CA TYR A 43 -36.56 30.29 6.28
C TYR A 43 -35.95 28.88 6.51
N LYS A 44 -36.41 28.18 7.57
CA LYS A 44 -36.00 26.80 7.82
C LYS A 44 -36.41 25.88 6.66
N ALA A 45 -37.68 25.95 6.24
CA ALA A 45 -38.23 25.14 5.16
C ALA A 45 -37.56 25.43 3.81
N ALA A 46 -37.28 26.71 3.48
CA ALA A 46 -36.54 27.09 2.30
C ALA A 46 -35.10 26.50 2.33
N GLY A 47 -34.43 26.59 3.49
CA GLY A 47 -33.10 26.02 3.67
C GLY A 47 -33.08 24.51 3.42
N VAL A 48 -34.00 23.78 4.05
CA VAL A 48 -34.15 22.32 3.89
C VAL A 48 -34.45 21.94 2.43
N ALA A 49 -35.41 22.62 1.81
CA ALA A 49 -35.77 22.37 0.41
C ALA A 49 -34.60 22.63 -0.56
N LEU A 50 -33.84 23.71 -0.35
CA LEU A 50 -32.66 24.05 -1.16
C LEU A 50 -31.54 23.03 -1.02
N VAL A 51 -31.32 22.47 0.16
CA VAL A 51 -30.38 21.37 0.35
C VAL A 51 -30.81 20.15 -0.45
N SER A 52 -32.08 19.76 -0.35
CA SER A 52 -32.63 18.62 -1.09
C SER A 52 -32.61 18.83 -2.62
N LEU A 53 -32.67 20.08 -3.07
CA LEU A 53 -32.52 20.50 -4.51
C LEU A 53 -31.04 20.70 -4.91
N ASN A 54 -30.07 20.28 -4.09
CA ASN A 54 -28.63 20.42 -4.28
C ASN A 54 -28.14 21.88 -4.45
N LYS A 55 -28.84 22.87 -3.88
CA LYS A 55 -28.52 24.30 -3.88
C LYS A 55 -27.99 24.78 -2.52
N LYS A 56 -26.99 24.08 -1.97
CA LYS A 56 -26.51 24.23 -0.59
C LYS A 56 -25.99 25.63 -0.27
N SER A 57 -25.32 26.31 -1.20
CA SER A 57 -24.83 27.68 -1.00
C SER A 57 -25.99 28.71 -0.81
N GLU A 58 -27.14 28.48 -1.45
CA GLU A 58 -28.32 29.30 -1.25
C GLU A 58 -29.01 28.93 0.08
N ALA A 59 -29.05 27.65 0.42
CA ALA A 59 -29.62 27.16 1.67
C ALA A 59 -28.98 27.82 2.89
N ILE A 60 -27.64 27.98 2.90
CA ILE A 60 -26.91 28.65 3.98
C ILE A 60 -27.44 30.06 4.24
N LYS A 61 -27.83 30.83 3.21
CA LYS A 61 -28.34 32.20 3.38
C LYS A 61 -29.67 32.19 4.13
N HIS A 62 -30.58 31.30 3.76
CA HIS A 62 -31.88 31.16 4.44
C HIS A 62 -31.72 30.64 5.87
N LEU A 63 -30.88 29.61 6.08
CA LEU A 63 -30.63 29.07 7.42
C LEU A 63 -29.93 30.08 8.36
N LYS A 64 -28.99 30.90 7.86
CA LYS A 64 -28.37 32.00 8.60
C LYS A 64 -29.43 33.06 8.99
N THR A 65 -30.38 33.34 8.11
CA THR A 65 -31.48 34.26 8.42
C THR A 65 -32.38 33.66 9.50
N ALA A 66 -32.71 32.37 9.44
CA ALA A 66 -33.47 31.70 10.50
C ALA A 66 -32.79 31.79 11.87
N VAL A 67 -31.46 31.50 11.93
CA VAL A 67 -30.63 31.62 13.15
C VAL A 67 -30.55 33.06 13.66
N ASN A 68 -30.54 34.06 12.77
CA ASN A 68 -30.54 35.48 13.15
C ASN A 68 -31.89 35.94 13.72
N LEU A 69 -33.00 35.36 13.22
CA LEU A 69 -34.32 35.65 13.73
C LEU A 69 -34.58 35.05 15.12
N ASP A 70 -34.07 33.81 15.35
CA ASP A 70 -34.01 33.18 16.65
C ASP A 70 -32.72 32.43 16.84
N SER A 71 -31.81 33.02 17.59
CA SER A 71 -30.51 32.44 17.87
C SER A 71 -30.55 31.19 18.76
N ASN A 72 -31.71 30.86 19.36
CA ASN A 72 -31.93 29.71 20.23
C ASN A 72 -32.78 28.62 19.57
N ASP A 73 -33.10 28.74 18.28
CA ASP A 73 -33.73 27.65 17.52
C ASP A 73 -32.69 26.56 17.25
N ALA A 74 -32.72 25.50 18.07
CA ALA A 74 -31.76 24.39 17.98
C ALA A 74 -31.85 23.66 16.64
N GLU A 75 -33.04 23.61 16.01
CA GLU A 75 -33.24 22.98 14.71
C GLU A 75 -32.56 23.78 13.58
N ALA A 76 -32.78 25.12 13.56
CA ALA A 76 -32.12 26.02 12.60
C ALA A 76 -30.57 25.95 12.72
N LEU A 77 -30.07 25.95 13.98
CA LEU A 77 -28.65 25.80 14.26
C LEU A 77 -28.11 24.45 13.76
N SER A 78 -28.87 23.36 13.98
CA SER A 78 -28.48 22.00 13.55
C SER A 78 -28.46 21.88 12.02
N ASN A 79 -29.51 22.38 11.35
CA ASN A 79 -29.60 22.33 9.89
C ASN A 79 -28.50 23.19 9.21
N LEU A 80 -28.20 24.37 9.77
CA LEU A 80 -27.10 25.21 9.31
C LEU A 80 -25.76 24.52 9.47
N GLY A 81 -25.50 23.93 10.64
CA GLY A 81 -24.26 23.20 10.91
C GLY A 81 -24.06 22.03 9.93
N GLN A 82 -25.09 21.21 9.73
CA GLN A 82 -25.04 20.08 8.79
C GLN A 82 -24.80 20.55 7.34
N THR A 83 -25.48 21.61 6.90
CA THR A 83 -25.32 22.17 5.55
C THR A 83 -23.90 22.69 5.31
N LEU A 84 -23.27 23.29 6.32
CA LEU A 84 -21.89 23.76 6.25
C LEU A 84 -20.88 22.60 6.09
N ILE A 85 -21.11 21.45 6.75
CA ILE A 85 -20.28 20.24 6.57
C ILE A 85 -20.37 19.75 5.12
N GLU A 86 -21.59 19.69 4.58
CA GLU A 86 -21.81 19.21 3.23
C GLU A 86 -21.18 20.13 2.17
N VAL A 87 -21.23 21.44 2.36
CA VAL A 87 -20.55 22.41 1.48
C VAL A 87 -19.03 22.25 1.56
N PHE A 88 -18.49 22.03 2.75
CA PHE A 88 -17.07 21.74 2.92
C PHE A 88 -16.66 20.45 2.16
N ALA A 89 -17.45 19.37 2.30
CA ALA A 89 -17.20 18.12 1.58
C ALA A 89 -17.21 18.29 0.05
N GLU A 90 -18.19 19.06 -0.49
CA GLU A 90 -18.26 19.34 -1.94
C GLU A 90 -17.08 20.18 -2.46
N LYS A 91 -16.59 21.12 -1.67
CA LYS A 91 -15.41 21.92 -2.06
C LYS A 91 -14.15 21.04 -2.10
N ASN A 92 -13.97 20.17 -1.10
CA ASN A 92 -12.82 19.28 -1.04
C ASN A 92 -12.83 18.20 -2.13
N SER A 93 -13.99 17.74 -2.58
CA SER A 93 -14.08 16.77 -3.67
C SER A 93 -13.62 17.33 -5.02
N LYS A 94 -13.68 18.66 -5.20
CA LYS A 94 -13.29 19.36 -6.45
C LYS A 94 -11.83 19.83 -6.48
N ASN A 95 -11.14 19.92 -5.32
CA ASN A 95 -9.78 20.46 -5.18
C ASN A 95 -8.87 19.49 -4.42
N SER A 96 -8.37 18.46 -5.10
CA SER A 96 -7.51 17.43 -4.49
C SER A 96 -6.12 17.92 -3.99
N ASN A 97 -5.73 19.17 -4.27
CA ASN A 97 -4.35 19.66 -4.08
C ASN A 97 -4.15 20.79 -3.06
N LYS A 98 -5.15 21.20 -2.29
CA LYS A 98 -4.98 22.19 -1.21
C LYS A 98 -5.69 21.73 0.05
N LEU A 99 -4.95 21.71 1.20
CA LEU A 99 -5.58 21.75 2.52
C LEU A 99 -6.39 23.08 2.57
N GLU A 100 -7.69 22.98 2.23
CA GLU A 100 -8.56 24.14 2.27
C GLU A 100 -8.83 24.56 3.71
N ASP A 101 -9.04 25.87 3.84
CA ASP A 101 -9.42 26.54 5.05
C ASP A 101 -10.63 25.83 5.69
N LYS A 102 -10.46 25.28 6.88
CA LYS A 102 -11.50 24.57 7.65
C LYS A 102 -12.57 25.52 8.22
N LYS A 103 -12.73 26.69 7.64
CA LYS A 103 -13.61 27.77 8.13
C LYS A 103 -15.07 27.31 8.27
N GLU A 104 -15.59 26.60 7.28
CA GLU A 104 -16.96 26.07 7.33
C GLU A 104 -17.15 25.04 8.46
N LEU A 105 -16.14 24.19 8.70
CA LEU A 105 -16.20 23.20 9.79
C LEU A 105 -16.14 23.87 11.16
N VAL A 106 -15.33 24.91 11.34
CA VAL A 106 -15.26 25.68 12.59
C VAL A 106 -16.57 26.42 12.85
N GLU A 107 -17.18 26.98 11.80
CA GLU A 107 -18.49 27.63 11.90
C GLU A 107 -19.59 26.59 12.24
N ALA A 108 -19.59 25.43 11.60
CA ALA A 108 -20.50 24.32 11.89
C ALA A 108 -20.37 23.84 13.34
N GLU A 109 -19.15 23.64 13.84
CA GLU A 109 -18.87 23.25 15.22
C GLU A 109 -19.51 24.23 16.22
N LYS A 110 -19.35 25.55 15.97
CA LYS A 110 -19.94 26.60 16.82
C LYS A 110 -21.46 26.48 16.91
N TYR A 111 -22.14 26.34 15.77
CA TYR A 111 -23.60 26.24 15.74
C TYR A 111 -24.09 24.94 16.38
N LEU A 112 -23.47 23.81 16.08
CA LEU A 112 -23.90 22.51 16.62
C LEU A 112 -23.60 22.37 18.11
N LYS A 113 -22.51 22.91 18.62
CA LYS A 113 -22.27 22.99 20.08
C LYS A 113 -23.38 23.79 20.80
N LYS A 114 -23.86 24.87 20.20
CA LYS A 114 -24.98 25.64 20.74
C LYS A 114 -26.27 24.82 20.69
N ALA A 115 -26.54 24.14 19.56
CA ALA A 115 -27.72 23.28 19.41
C ALA A 115 -27.75 22.15 20.46
N VAL A 116 -26.61 21.46 20.70
CA VAL A 116 -26.53 20.41 21.74
C VAL A 116 -26.78 20.94 23.12
N LYS A 117 -26.30 22.15 23.43
CA LYS A 117 -26.61 22.79 24.76
C LYS A 117 -28.11 23.09 24.94
N LEU A 118 -28.78 23.47 23.86
CA LEU A 118 -30.24 23.78 23.89
C LEU A 118 -31.08 22.50 23.90
N THR A 119 -30.65 21.47 23.22
CA THR A 119 -31.35 20.18 23.09
C THR A 119 -30.44 19.00 23.34
N PRO A 120 -29.93 18.77 24.58
CA PRO A 120 -28.97 17.71 24.87
C PRO A 120 -29.53 16.30 24.61
N ASN A 121 -30.86 16.13 24.71
CA ASN A 121 -31.58 14.88 24.48
C ASN A 121 -32.06 14.70 23.02
N SER A 122 -31.46 15.41 22.05
CA SER A 122 -31.73 15.19 20.64
C SER A 122 -30.68 14.29 20.02
N ALA A 123 -31.07 13.09 19.55
CA ALA A 123 -30.19 12.16 18.88
C ALA A 123 -29.61 12.77 17.57
N VAL A 124 -30.47 13.49 16.82
CA VAL A 124 -30.07 14.15 15.56
C VAL A 124 -28.97 15.19 15.77
N VAL A 125 -29.14 16.07 16.79
CA VAL A 125 -28.18 17.15 17.05
C VAL A 125 -26.84 16.58 17.52
N ASN A 126 -26.87 15.58 18.40
CA ASN A 126 -25.64 14.87 18.81
C ASN A 126 -24.94 14.19 17.64
N ASN A 127 -25.72 13.52 16.76
CA ASN A 127 -25.16 12.88 15.57
C ASN A 127 -24.53 13.88 14.60
N ASN A 128 -25.16 15.04 14.37
CA ASN A 128 -24.61 16.09 13.51
C ASN A 128 -23.31 16.66 14.09
N LEU A 129 -23.21 16.79 15.42
CA LEU A 129 -21.97 17.20 16.06
C LEU A 129 -20.88 16.11 15.94
N SER A 130 -21.25 14.83 16.01
CA SER A 130 -20.33 13.71 15.70
C SER A 130 -19.76 13.83 14.29
N ASN A 131 -20.59 14.15 13.30
CA ASN A 131 -20.18 14.29 11.91
C ASN A 131 -19.20 15.46 11.69
N VAL A 132 -19.41 16.60 12.38
CA VAL A 132 -18.40 17.69 12.38
C VAL A 132 -17.06 17.23 12.91
N TYR A 133 -17.03 16.56 14.06
CA TYR A 133 -15.79 16.08 14.66
C TYR A 133 -15.12 15.01 13.80
N PHE A 134 -15.88 14.15 13.14
CA PHE A 134 -15.33 13.21 12.15
C PHE A 134 -14.63 13.98 11.00
N SER A 135 -15.28 15.01 10.45
CA SER A 135 -14.71 15.86 9.38
C SER A 135 -13.49 16.68 9.84
N LEU A 136 -13.42 17.05 11.12
CA LEU A 136 -12.26 17.67 11.75
C LEU A 136 -11.14 16.68 12.10
N GLN A 137 -11.38 15.38 11.92
CA GLN A 137 -10.49 14.27 12.30
C GLN A 137 -10.28 14.10 13.81
N ASP A 138 -11.17 14.64 14.63
CA ASP A 138 -11.23 14.41 16.08
C ASP A 138 -12.14 13.19 16.34
N PHE A 139 -11.59 12.00 16.10
CA PHE A 139 -12.35 10.75 16.13
C PHE A 139 -12.80 10.38 17.55
N ASP A 140 -12.12 10.87 18.58
CA ASP A 140 -12.54 10.63 19.98
C ASP A 140 -13.84 11.38 20.31
N LYS A 141 -13.94 12.65 19.91
CA LYS A 141 -15.20 13.40 20.07
C LYS A 141 -16.28 12.91 19.13
N ALA A 142 -15.93 12.50 17.90
CA ALA A 142 -16.90 11.90 16.98
C ALA A 142 -17.52 10.63 17.58
N GLU A 143 -16.72 9.72 18.14
CA GLU A 143 -17.16 8.53 18.86
C GLU A 143 -18.06 8.86 20.07
N PHE A 144 -17.65 9.85 20.87
CA PHE A 144 -18.41 10.28 22.04
C PHE A 144 -19.83 10.74 21.67
N PHE A 145 -19.95 11.67 20.71
CA PHE A 145 -21.25 12.23 20.35
C PHE A 145 -22.14 11.24 19.58
N ALA A 146 -21.59 10.37 18.76
CA ALA A 146 -22.33 9.26 18.15
C ALA A 146 -22.88 8.30 19.23
N SER A 147 -22.07 7.98 20.25
CA SER A 147 -22.50 7.15 21.36
C SER A 147 -23.61 7.81 22.21
N GLN A 148 -23.59 9.14 22.38
CA GLN A 148 -24.69 9.86 23.03
C GLN A 148 -25.97 9.79 22.19
N ALA A 149 -25.88 9.96 20.87
CA ALA A 149 -27.03 9.82 19.99
C ALA A 149 -27.69 8.43 20.09
N ILE A 150 -26.89 7.36 20.14
CA ILE A 150 -27.37 5.97 20.31
C ILE A 150 -28.01 5.75 21.67
N LYS A 151 -27.52 6.38 22.76
CA LYS A 151 -28.15 6.29 24.08
C LYS A 151 -29.54 6.91 24.09
N ILE A 152 -29.75 7.98 23.32
CA ILE A 152 -31.02 8.70 23.20
C ILE A 152 -31.99 7.91 22.31
N ASP A 153 -31.53 7.46 21.15
CA ASP A 153 -32.29 6.64 20.21
C ASP A 153 -31.48 5.40 19.80
N LYS A 154 -31.88 4.25 20.31
CA LYS A 154 -31.24 2.95 20.11
C LYS A 154 -31.38 2.41 18.68
N ASN A 155 -32.30 2.96 17.90
CA ASN A 155 -32.54 2.52 16.50
C ASN A 155 -32.01 3.54 15.48
N TYR A 156 -31.28 4.56 15.91
CA TYR A 156 -30.82 5.63 15.03
C TYR A 156 -29.59 5.16 14.17
N SER A 157 -29.87 4.67 12.97
CA SER A 157 -28.90 4.07 12.05
C SER A 157 -27.69 4.94 11.74
N LEU A 158 -27.89 6.27 11.52
CA LEU A 158 -26.79 7.21 11.24
C LEU A 158 -25.81 7.36 12.39
N ALA A 159 -26.27 7.27 13.65
CA ALA A 159 -25.39 7.32 14.79
C ALA A 159 -24.51 6.07 14.89
N TYR A 160 -25.06 4.89 14.58
CA TYR A 160 -24.28 3.67 14.45
C TYR A 160 -23.26 3.75 13.30
N GLN A 161 -23.64 4.31 12.15
CA GLN A 161 -22.71 4.57 11.05
C GLN A 161 -21.54 5.45 11.51
N ASN A 162 -21.83 6.62 12.10
CA ASN A 162 -20.79 7.57 12.53
C ASN A 162 -19.87 6.98 13.60
N LEU A 163 -20.43 6.22 14.55
CA LEU A 163 -19.66 5.50 15.56
C LEU A 163 -18.73 4.46 14.90
N GLY A 164 -19.27 3.67 13.98
CA GLY A 164 -18.50 2.65 13.28
C GLY A 164 -17.37 3.24 12.43
N LEU A 165 -17.65 4.32 11.70
CA LEU A 165 -16.64 5.03 10.89
C LEU A 165 -15.54 5.65 11.76
N ALA A 166 -15.90 6.29 12.89
CA ALA A 166 -14.90 6.86 13.82
C ALA A 166 -14.00 5.78 14.42
N CYS A 167 -14.56 4.62 14.82
CA CYS A 167 -13.80 3.49 15.31
C CYS A 167 -12.86 2.90 14.22
N CYS A 168 -13.31 2.85 12.95
CA CYS A 168 -12.52 2.40 11.83
C CYS A 168 -11.28 3.29 11.61
N GLU A 169 -11.45 4.61 11.61
CA GLU A 169 -10.32 5.55 11.46
C GLU A 169 -9.34 5.47 12.65
N LYS A 170 -9.84 5.28 13.87
CA LYS A 170 -8.99 5.03 15.04
C LYS A 170 -8.23 3.70 14.92
N TYR A 171 -8.88 2.64 14.46
CA TYR A 171 -8.22 1.35 14.18
C TYR A 171 -7.15 1.48 13.11
N ALA A 172 -7.41 2.24 12.06
CA ALA A 172 -6.41 2.49 11.01
C ALA A 172 -5.12 3.12 11.56
N LYS A 173 -5.25 4.02 12.56
CA LYS A 173 -4.11 4.71 13.20
C LYS A 173 -3.39 3.87 14.26
N ASN A 174 -4.15 3.18 15.11
CA ASN A 174 -3.62 2.61 16.36
C ASN A 174 -3.43 1.10 16.30
N ASN A 175 -3.99 0.44 15.31
CA ASN A 175 -3.99 -1.02 15.13
C ASN A 175 -4.63 -1.80 16.32
N ASP A 176 -5.56 -1.18 17.04
CA ASP A 176 -6.25 -1.78 18.18
C ASP A 176 -7.44 -2.64 17.69
N LYS A 177 -7.32 -3.96 17.82
CA LYS A 177 -8.32 -4.94 17.37
C LYS A 177 -9.70 -4.72 18.05
N SER A 178 -9.75 -4.17 19.26
CA SER A 178 -11.02 -3.87 19.94
C SER A 178 -11.82 -2.80 19.19
N LEU A 179 -11.14 -1.83 18.58
CA LEU A 179 -11.75 -0.81 17.73
C LEU A 179 -12.28 -1.38 16.41
N ALA A 180 -11.59 -2.38 15.83
CA ALA A 180 -12.08 -3.08 14.65
C ALA A 180 -13.38 -3.81 14.93
N GLU A 181 -13.46 -4.57 16.04
CA GLU A 181 -14.70 -5.24 16.46
C GLU A 181 -15.82 -4.25 16.72
N LYS A 182 -15.54 -3.17 17.45
CA LYS A 182 -16.51 -2.11 17.70
C LYS A 182 -17.01 -1.47 16.40
N ALA A 183 -16.13 -1.22 15.43
CA ALA A 183 -16.51 -0.71 14.11
C ALA A 183 -17.43 -1.69 13.38
N LYS A 184 -17.03 -2.97 13.24
CA LYS A 184 -17.81 -4.01 12.57
C LYS A 184 -19.22 -4.15 13.16
N VAL A 185 -19.33 -4.22 14.48
CA VAL A 185 -20.64 -4.35 15.17
C VAL A 185 -21.53 -3.15 14.88
N ASN A 186 -21.00 -1.94 14.96
CA ASN A 186 -21.81 -0.73 14.76
C ASN A 186 -22.18 -0.51 13.29
N LEU A 187 -21.28 -0.78 12.35
CA LEU A 187 -21.59 -0.69 10.92
C LEU A 187 -22.64 -1.72 10.49
N LYS A 188 -22.62 -2.95 11.05
CA LYS A 188 -23.66 -3.95 10.82
C LYS A 188 -25.01 -3.48 11.37
N LYS A 189 -25.05 -2.93 12.59
CA LYS A 189 -26.28 -2.34 13.15
C LYS A 189 -26.81 -1.18 12.32
N ALA A 190 -25.95 -0.33 11.76
CA ALA A 190 -26.37 0.71 10.83
C ALA A 190 -27.10 0.13 9.62
N LEU A 191 -26.63 -1.01 9.08
CA LEU A 191 -27.29 -1.72 7.97
C LEU A 191 -28.62 -2.38 8.40
N GLU A 192 -28.71 -2.91 9.63
CA GLU A 192 -29.92 -3.52 10.17
C GLU A 192 -31.03 -2.49 10.39
N PHE A 193 -30.70 -1.29 10.88
CA PHE A 193 -31.66 -0.24 11.19
C PHE A 193 -31.94 0.74 10.05
N LYS A 194 -31.39 0.52 8.84
CA LYS A 194 -31.52 1.44 7.71
C LYS A 194 -32.97 1.77 7.31
N ASP A 195 -33.90 0.81 7.48
CA ASP A 195 -35.31 0.93 7.09
C ASP A 195 -36.22 1.38 8.26
N SER A 196 -35.68 1.54 9.47
CA SER A 196 -36.46 1.88 10.66
C SER A 196 -36.61 3.38 10.92
N SER A 197 -35.97 4.24 10.12
CA SER A 197 -36.00 5.68 10.26
C SER A 197 -37.31 6.26 9.70
N ASN A 198 -38.21 6.70 10.59
CA ASN A 198 -39.45 7.39 10.24
C ASN A 198 -39.19 8.73 9.54
N PHE A 199 -39.65 8.88 8.32
CA PHE A 199 -39.46 10.04 7.42
C PHE A 199 -40.28 11.30 7.77
N ASN A 200 -40.88 11.40 8.97
CA ASN A 200 -41.97 12.36 9.23
C ASN A 200 -41.61 13.74 9.80
N ASN A 201 -40.34 14.15 9.83
CA ASN A 201 -39.95 15.46 10.36
C ASN A 201 -39.01 16.23 9.43
N PHE A 202 -39.22 17.59 9.32
CA PHE A 202 -38.29 18.55 8.70
C PHE A 202 -36.87 18.50 9.27
N ASN A 203 -36.68 17.73 10.35
CA ASN A 203 -35.45 17.67 11.13
C ASN A 203 -34.32 16.81 10.48
N ASN A 204 -34.60 16.10 9.39
CA ASN A 204 -33.67 15.12 8.85
C ASN A 204 -33.37 15.41 7.37
N LEU A 205 -32.37 16.24 7.14
CA LEU A 205 -31.88 16.60 5.80
C LEU A 205 -31.29 15.43 5.02
N ASN A 206 -30.78 14.38 5.70
CA ASN A 206 -30.22 13.18 5.06
C ASN A 206 -30.34 11.96 5.99
N ASN A 207 -31.47 11.27 5.94
CA ASN A 207 -31.70 10.05 6.73
C ASN A 207 -31.16 8.77 6.10
N LEU A 208 -30.47 8.87 4.96
CA LEU A 208 -29.88 7.71 4.27
C LEU A 208 -28.47 7.45 4.80
N ILE A 209 -28.27 6.22 5.26
CA ILE A 209 -26.91 5.76 5.56
C ILE A 209 -26.06 5.73 4.27
N ASN A 210 -24.80 6.05 4.40
CA ASN A 210 -23.85 6.00 3.30
C ASN A 210 -23.31 4.57 3.12
N LEU A 211 -24.02 3.77 2.35
CA LEU A 211 -23.64 2.37 2.10
C LEU A 211 -22.22 2.22 1.55
N ASP A 212 -21.83 3.15 0.68
CA ASP A 212 -20.48 3.21 0.10
C ASP A 212 -19.41 3.34 1.19
N LYS A 213 -19.58 4.26 2.16
CA LYS A 213 -18.63 4.46 3.26
C LYS A 213 -18.62 3.28 4.22
N ILE A 214 -19.78 2.67 4.48
CA ILE A 214 -19.90 1.49 5.35
C ILE A 214 -19.14 0.31 4.73
N TYR A 215 -19.43 -0.03 3.47
CA TYR A 215 -18.77 -1.16 2.81
C TYR A 215 -17.28 -0.92 2.58
N LEU A 216 -16.87 0.31 2.21
CA LEU A 216 -15.47 0.67 2.10
C LEU A 216 -14.72 0.45 3.43
N CYS A 217 -15.33 0.88 4.55
CA CYS A 217 -14.74 0.73 5.87
C CYS A 217 -14.64 -0.75 6.29
N LEU A 218 -15.70 -1.54 6.08
CA LEU A 218 -15.68 -2.98 6.35
C LEU A 218 -14.64 -3.71 5.49
N GLY A 219 -14.50 -3.33 4.23
CA GLY A 219 -13.46 -3.85 3.34
C GLY A 219 -12.05 -3.55 3.84
N ARG A 220 -11.78 -2.32 4.26
CA ARG A 220 -10.47 -1.92 4.83
C ARG A 220 -10.14 -2.64 6.14
N ILE A 221 -11.12 -2.84 7.00
CA ILE A 221 -10.93 -3.66 8.21
C ILE A 221 -10.56 -5.09 7.81
N ALA A 222 -11.28 -5.67 6.86
CA ALA A 222 -11.02 -7.04 6.38
C ALA A 222 -9.61 -7.17 5.77
N VAL A 223 -9.15 -6.20 4.95
CA VAL A 223 -7.75 -6.19 4.44
C VAL A 223 -6.75 -6.21 5.58
N LYS A 224 -6.95 -5.37 6.60
CA LYS A 224 -6.03 -5.23 7.73
C LYS A 224 -6.02 -6.47 8.65
N GLU A 225 -7.09 -7.25 8.63
CA GLU A 225 -7.21 -8.54 9.30
C GLU A 225 -6.78 -9.73 8.41
N ASN A 226 -6.22 -9.47 7.23
CA ASN A 226 -5.85 -10.45 6.20
C ASN A 226 -7.02 -11.27 5.62
N LEU A 227 -8.27 -10.84 5.82
CA LEU A 227 -9.48 -11.48 5.30
C LEU A 227 -9.78 -11.01 3.86
N HIS A 228 -8.88 -11.30 2.94
CA HIS A 228 -8.88 -10.73 1.59
C HIS A 228 -10.13 -11.06 0.76
N LEU A 229 -10.68 -12.28 0.89
CA LEU A 229 -11.90 -12.68 0.16
C LEU A 229 -13.14 -11.92 0.68
N LEU A 230 -13.18 -11.64 1.97
CA LEU A 230 -14.22 -10.81 2.57
C LEU A 230 -14.08 -9.34 2.14
N ALA A 231 -12.85 -8.83 2.05
CA ALA A 231 -12.56 -7.51 1.55
C ALA A 231 -13.00 -7.34 0.09
N GLU A 232 -12.67 -8.30 -0.78
CA GLU A 232 -13.13 -8.35 -2.18
C GLU A 232 -14.65 -8.18 -2.27
N LYS A 233 -15.41 -8.94 -1.47
CA LYS A 233 -16.88 -8.85 -1.44
C LYS A 233 -17.37 -7.45 -1.08
N TYR A 234 -16.78 -6.80 -0.06
CA TYR A 234 -17.21 -5.48 0.35
C TYR A 234 -16.85 -4.40 -0.66
N PHE A 235 -15.67 -4.46 -1.29
CA PHE A 235 -15.30 -3.48 -2.33
C PHE A 235 -16.18 -3.60 -3.57
N TRP A 236 -16.54 -4.82 -3.98
CA TRP A 236 -17.52 -5.02 -5.06
C TRP A 236 -18.88 -4.43 -4.70
N GLN A 237 -19.34 -4.55 -3.46
CA GLN A 237 -20.58 -3.90 -3.03
C GLN A 237 -20.53 -2.38 -3.23
N VAL A 238 -19.38 -1.71 -2.99
CA VAL A 238 -19.23 -0.28 -3.28
C VAL A 238 -19.28 0.01 -4.78
N ILE A 239 -18.55 -0.78 -5.57
CA ILE A 239 -18.39 -0.57 -7.02
C ILE A 239 -19.72 -0.75 -7.77
N GLU A 240 -20.56 -1.68 -7.32
CA GLU A 240 -21.85 -2.02 -7.92
C GLU A 240 -23.01 -1.09 -7.50
N LEU A 241 -22.79 -0.21 -6.50
CA LEU A 241 -23.80 0.79 -6.14
C LEU A 241 -24.12 1.70 -7.34
N LYS A 242 -25.41 2.05 -7.49
CA LYS A 242 -25.85 3.01 -8.52
C LYS A 242 -25.14 4.35 -8.33
N ALA A 243 -24.83 5.03 -9.43
CA ALA A 243 -24.12 6.31 -9.43
C ALA A 243 -24.78 7.40 -8.58
N SER A 244 -26.12 7.36 -8.40
CA SER A 244 -26.87 8.25 -7.50
C SER A 244 -26.59 8.02 -6.00
N ASN A 245 -26.02 6.86 -5.62
CA ASN A 245 -25.87 6.39 -4.25
C ASN A 245 -24.41 6.27 -3.81
N VAL A 246 -23.45 6.72 -4.61
CA VAL A 246 -22.03 6.63 -4.31
C VAL A 246 -21.29 7.87 -4.80
N GLU A 247 -20.42 8.42 -3.94
CA GLU A 247 -19.49 9.45 -4.35
C GLU A 247 -18.43 8.84 -5.29
N GLN A 248 -18.18 9.47 -6.46
CA GLN A 248 -17.21 8.96 -7.45
C GLN A 248 -15.83 8.74 -6.81
N ASN A 249 -15.42 9.61 -5.89
CA ASN A 249 -14.16 9.45 -5.15
C ASN A 249 -14.15 8.17 -4.30
N THR A 250 -15.23 7.87 -3.57
CA THR A 250 -15.34 6.63 -2.76
C THR A 250 -15.27 5.39 -3.67
N LYS A 251 -15.89 5.45 -4.84
CA LYS A 251 -15.84 4.37 -5.83
C LYS A 251 -14.41 4.14 -6.35
N ASN A 252 -13.70 5.21 -6.68
CA ASN A 252 -12.30 5.13 -7.13
C ASN A 252 -11.39 4.54 -6.04
N ILE A 253 -11.59 4.94 -4.79
CA ILE A 253 -10.88 4.35 -3.65
C ILE A 253 -11.18 2.85 -3.53
N ALA A 254 -12.45 2.45 -3.62
CA ALA A 254 -12.82 1.03 -3.54
C ALA A 254 -12.21 0.20 -4.68
N ILE A 255 -12.11 0.77 -5.89
CA ILE A 255 -11.42 0.13 -7.02
C ILE A 255 -9.94 -0.06 -6.70
N SER A 256 -9.24 0.98 -6.22
CA SER A 256 -7.82 0.88 -5.87
C SER A 256 -7.58 -0.14 -4.75
N GLU A 257 -8.42 -0.17 -3.73
CA GLU A 257 -8.35 -1.16 -2.63
C GLU A 257 -8.62 -2.60 -3.14
N LEU A 258 -9.54 -2.77 -4.09
CA LEU A 258 -9.83 -4.06 -4.70
C LEU A 258 -8.66 -4.55 -5.57
N LEU A 259 -8.05 -3.67 -6.36
CA LEU A 259 -6.86 -3.98 -7.15
C LEU A 259 -5.71 -4.43 -6.24
N PHE A 260 -5.50 -3.71 -5.14
CA PHE A 260 -4.51 -4.08 -4.13
C PHE A 260 -4.85 -5.43 -3.47
N THR A 261 -6.12 -5.69 -3.18
CA THR A 261 -6.58 -6.98 -2.64
C THR A 261 -6.28 -8.13 -3.59
N TYR A 262 -6.54 -7.97 -4.89
CA TYR A 262 -6.18 -8.97 -5.90
C TYR A 262 -4.67 -9.20 -5.99
N TYR A 263 -3.88 -8.14 -5.92
CA TYR A 263 -2.43 -8.25 -5.83
C TYR A 263 -2.01 -9.08 -4.61
N GLN A 264 -2.57 -8.81 -3.42
CA GLN A 264 -2.23 -9.51 -2.17
C GLN A 264 -2.51 -11.02 -2.20
N ILE A 265 -3.49 -11.46 -2.98
CA ILE A 265 -3.85 -12.87 -3.11
C ILE A 265 -3.31 -13.55 -4.37
N GLY A 266 -2.34 -12.93 -5.06
CA GLY A 266 -1.72 -13.50 -6.26
C GLY A 266 -2.55 -13.44 -7.53
N GLU A 267 -3.65 -12.67 -7.56
CA GLU A 267 -4.53 -12.50 -8.73
C GLU A 267 -4.14 -11.25 -9.56
N SER A 268 -2.85 -11.04 -9.78
CA SER A 268 -2.36 -9.83 -10.46
C SER A 268 -2.87 -9.70 -11.89
N SER A 269 -3.08 -10.80 -12.61
CA SER A 269 -3.70 -10.77 -13.95
C SER A 269 -5.15 -10.29 -13.90
N LYS A 270 -5.91 -10.70 -12.87
CA LYS A 270 -7.29 -10.23 -12.64
C LYS A 270 -7.31 -8.74 -12.26
N ALA A 271 -6.36 -8.30 -11.43
CA ALA A 271 -6.18 -6.89 -11.12
C ALA A 271 -5.87 -6.07 -12.39
N TYR A 272 -4.98 -6.54 -13.24
CA TYR A 272 -4.61 -5.89 -14.50
C TYR A 272 -5.82 -5.72 -15.43
N GLU A 273 -6.61 -6.77 -15.65
CA GLU A 273 -7.81 -6.68 -16.50
C GLU A 273 -8.88 -5.74 -15.90
N LEU A 274 -9.06 -5.76 -14.58
CA LEU A 274 -9.98 -4.85 -13.90
C LEU A 274 -9.51 -3.40 -14.01
N SER A 275 -8.21 -3.15 -13.87
CA SER A 275 -7.64 -1.82 -13.98
C SER A 275 -7.87 -1.20 -15.36
N LYS A 276 -7.70 -1.97 -16.43
CA LYS A 276 -8.04 -1.53 -17.81
C LYS A 276 -9.49 -1.10 -17.98
N LYS A 277 -10.41 -1.79 -17.27
CA LYS A 277 -11.84 -1.47 -17.35
C LYS A 277 -12.18 -0.12 -16.73
N PHE A 278 -11.52 0.26 -15.66
CA PHE A 278 -11.85 1.45 -14.88
C PHE A 278 -10.98 2.67 -15.19
N TYR A 279 -9.77 2.47 -15.69
CA TYR A 279 -8.80 3.52 -15.96
C TYR A 279 -8.50 3.65 -17.46
N THR A 280 -9.53 3.96 -18.26
CA THR A 280 -9.48 3.89 -19.72
C THR A 280 -8.80 5.08 -20.41
N ASN A 281 -8.52 6.23 -19.77
CA ASN A 281 -8.04 7.43 -20.45
C ASN A 281 -7.15 8.35 -19.61
N ASN A 282 -5.93 7.93 -19.25
CA ASN A 282 -4.91 8.84 -18.68
C ASN A 282 -5.32 9.69 -17.44
N ASP A 283 -6.48 9.46 -16.86
CA ASP A 283 -6.98 10.12 -15.65
C ASP A 283 -6.52 9.38 -14.37
N TYR A 284 -5.29 8.89 -14.39
CA TYR A 284 -4.69 8.24 -13.22
C TYR A 284 -4.32 9.30 -12.18
N ASP A 285 -4.86 9.15 -10.98
CA ASP A 285 -4.30 9.84 -9.83
C ASP A 285 -2.97 9.18 -9.40
N LYS A 286 -2.28 9.78 -8.44
CA LYS A 286 -0.99 9.28 -7.94
C LYS A 286 -1.07 7.83 -7.48
N GLN A 287 -2.07 7.48 -6.69
CA GLN A 287 -2.20 6.16 -6.07
C GLN A 287 -2.48 5.07 -7.11
N SER A 288 -3.31 5.37 -8.10
CA SER A 288 -3.61 4.45 -9.18
C SER A 288 -2.38 4.15 -10.03
N ASN A 289 -1.58 5.17 -10.37
CA ASN A 289 -0.35 5.01 -11.15
C ASN A 289 0.70 4.17 -10.44
N GLU A 290 0.93 4.40 -9.14
CA GLU A 290 1.87 3.59 -8.33
C GLU A 290 1.41 2.12 -8.26
N LEU A 291 0.12 1.89 -8.07
CA LEU A 291 -0.46 0.54 -7.99
C LEU A 291 -0.30 -0.23 -9.31
N HIS A 292 -0.40 0.43 -10.47
CA HIS A 292 -0.18 -0.20 -11.77
C HIS A 292 1.23 -0.73 -11.93
N ILE A 293 2.25 0.00 -11.47
CA ILE A 293 3.63 -0.49 -11.52
C ILE A 293 3.76 -1.81 -10.76
N PHE A 294 3.14 -1.93 -9.59
CA PHE A 294 3.12 -3.19 -8.84
C PHE A 294 2.40 -4.30 -9.60
N ILE A 295 1.13 -4.09 -9.94
CA ILE A 295 0.27 -5.10 -10.57
C ILE A 295 0.95 -5.64 -11.83
N ASP A 296 1.44 -4.76 -12.70
CA ASP A 296 2.02 -5.15 -13.97
C ASP A 296 3.30 -5.97 -13.80
N ASN A 297 4.14 -5.63 -12.81
CA ASN A 297 5.35 -6.40 -12.54
C ASN A 297 5.08 -7.79 -11.94
N TYR A 298 3.95 -7.97 -11.28
CA TYR A 298 3.51 -9.28 -10.76
C TYR A 298 2.59 -10.03 -11.72
N CYS A 299 2.14 -9.40 -12.81
CA CYS A 299 1.29 -10.04 -13.82
C CYS A 299 2.13 -10.95 -14.72
N GLU A 300 1.68 -12.21 -14.86
CA GLU A 300 2.43 -13.27 -15.55
C GLU A 300 2.45 -13.15 -17.09
N ASN A 301 1.45 -12.46 -17.66
CA ASN A 301 1.22 -12.46 -19.11
C ASN A 301 1.68 -11.18 -19.81
N LEU A 302 2.42 -10.29 -19.14
CA LEU A 302 2.87 -9.03 -19.73
C LEU A 302 4.25 -9.14 -20.36
N THR A 303 4.35 -8.60 -21.57
CA THR A 303 5.63 -8.46 -22.31
C THR A 303 6.46 -7.29 -21.76
N LEU A 304 7.77 -7.28 -22.08
CA LEU A 304 8.65 -6.14 -21.77
C LEU A 304 8.13 -4.82 -22.35
N GLN A 305 7.51 -4.84 -23.54
CA GLN A 305 6.95 -3.65 -24.16
C GLN A 305 5.74 -3.10 -23.38
N GLN A 306 4.88 -3.97 -22.85
CA GLN A 306 3.75 -3.55 -22.02
C GLN A 306 4.23 -2.95 -20.71
N ILE A 307 5.23 -3.55 -20.06
CA ILE A 307 5.90 -2.97 -18.88
C ILE A 307 6.50 -1.60 -19.20
N ASN A 308 7.20 -1.47 -20.35
CA ASN A 308 7.74 -0.19 -20.80
C ASN A 308 6.67 0.89 -20.91
N ASN A 309 5.51 0.55 -21.45
CA ASN A 309 4.39 1.49 -21.54
C ASN A 309 3.92 1.96 -20.16
N THR A 310 3.77 1.04 -19.19
CA THR A 310 3.36 1.38 -17.81
C THR A 310 4.35 2.32 -17.14
N ILE A 311 5.64 2.00 -17.16
CA ILE A 311 6.66 2.84 -16.52
C ILE A 311 6.77 4.22 -17.18
N ASN A 312 6.62 4.32 -18.50
CA ASN A 312 6.64 5.60 -19.20
C ASN A 312 5.38 6.44 -18.92
N ASN A 313 4.22 5.83 -18.75
CA ASN A 313 3.00 6.53 -18.33
C ASN A 313 3.19 7.15 -16.94
N TYR A 314 3.72 6.39 -15.98
CA TYR A 314 4.03 6.90 -14.64
C TYR A 314 5.10 7.98 -14.67
N LYS A 315 6.19 7.78 -15.41
CA LYS A 315 7.24 8.79 -15.62
C LYS A 315 6.67 10.11 -16.12
N ASN A 316 5.79 10.06 -17.13
CA ASN A 316 5.13 11.25 -17.67
C ASN A 316 4.21 11.94 -16.65
N TYR A 317 3.50 11.16 -15.83
CA TYR A 317 2.69 11.69 -14.73
C TYR A 317 3.58 12.42 -13.71
N VAL A 318 4.68 11.83 -13.27
CA VAL A 318 5.61 12.43 -12.32
C VAL A 318 6.21 13.72 -12.90
N ALA A 319 6.69 13.69 -14.15
CA ALA A 319 7.25 14.87 -14.82
C ALA A 319 6.27 16.06 -14.94
N LYS A 320 4.97 15.77 -15.05
CA LYS A 320 3.91 16.81 -15.04
C LYS A 320 3.63 17.35 -13.64
N SER A 321 3.71 16.48 -12.63
CA SER A 321 3.28 16.76 -11.26
C SER A 321 4.39 17.38 -10.40
N TYR A 322 5.65 17.09 -10.70
CA TYR A 322 6.82 17.49 -9.94
C TYR A 322 7.86 18.11 -10.86
N GLN A 323 8.62 19.08 -10.31
CA GLN A 323 9.71 19.72 -11.04
C GLN A 323 10.99 19.68 -10.20
N PRO A 324 12.16 19.49 -10.79
CA PRO A 324 13.43 19.60 -10.13
C PRO A 324 13.58 20.98 -9.44
N LEU A 325 14.00 20.96 -8.18
CA LEU A 325 14.30 22.18 -7.42
C LEU A 325 15.74 22.65 -7.63
N PHE A 326 16.61 21.72 -8.02
CA PHE A 326 18.04 21.96 -8.11
C PHE A 326 18.56 21.57 -9.50
N ASP A 327 19.27 22.52 -10.13
CA ASP A 327 19.97 22.31 -11.40
C ASP A 327 21.48 22.26 -11.14
N TYR A 328 22.02 21.04 -11.06
CA TYR A 328 23.43 20.82 -10.74
C TYR A 328 24.38 21.22 -11.87
N LYS A 329 23.94 21.24 -13.15
CA LYS A 329 24.74 21.80 -14.25
C LYS A 329 24.95 23.30 -14.04
N LYS A 330 23.91 24.02 -13.65
CA LYS A 330 23.99 25.44 -13.31
C LYS A 330 24.76 25.67 -12.00
N PHE A 331 24.54 24.80 -11.00
CA PHE A 331 25.23 24.88 -9.70
C PHE A 331 26.76 24.80 -9.84
N TYR A 332 27.26 23.84 -10.64
CA TYR A 332 28.68 23.63 -10.86
C TYR A 332 29.28 24.41 -12.05
N LYS A 333 28.49 25.23 -12.76
CA LYS A 333 28.92 25.95 -13.98
C LYS A 333 30.24 26.71 -13.84
N ASN A 334 30.48 27.30 -12.69
CA ASN A 334 31.68 28.12 -12.42
C ASN A 334 32.73 27.36 -11.60
N THR A 335 32.52 26.07 -11.31
CA THR A 335 33.48 25.26 -10.56
C THR A 335 34.50 24.68 -11.53
N ASN A 336 35.79 24.76 -11.19
CA ASN A 336 36.83 24.16 -12.00
C ASN A 336 36.62 22.62 -12.03
N LYS A 337 36.43 22.05 -13.22
CA LYS A 337 36.20 20.60 -13.40
C LYS A 337 37.32 19.75 -12.81
N GLU A 338 38.57 20.21 -12.83
CA GLU A 338 39.70 19.49 -12.24
C GLU A 338 39.58 19.36 -10.70
N ILE A 339 38.97 20.34 -10.02
CA ILE A 339 38.68 20.25 -8.59
C ILE A 339 37.66 19.10 -8.35
N LEU A 340 36.61 19.04 -9.17
CA LEU A 340 35.57 18.01 -9.06
C LEU A 340 36.11 16.61 -9.39
N LYS A 341 36.96 16.49 -10.44
CA LYS A 341 37.62 15.23 -10.81
C LYS A 341 38.56 14.72 -9.71
N ASN A 342 39.26 15.66 -9.04
CA ASN A 342 40.24 15.33 -7.99
C ASN A 342 39.60 15.22 -6.60
N LYS A 343 38.27 15.19 -6.49
CA LYS A 343 37.57 14.97 -5.22
C LYS A 343 38.05 13.68 -4.57
N LYS A 344 38.34 13.72 -3.25
CA LYS A 344 38.94 12.58 -2.52
C LYS A 344 37.94 11.78 -1.71
N VAL A 345 36.79 12.38 -1.37
CA VAL A 345 35.75 11.75 -0.55
C VAL A 345 34.40 12.10 -1.13
N LEU A 346 33.52 11.08 -1.32
CA LEU A 346 32.14 11.27 -1.74
C LEU A 346 31.19 11.23 -0.54
N ASN A 347 30.20 12.09 -0.55
CA ASN A 347 29.07 12.05 0.37
C ASN A 347 27.96 11.21 -0.25
N ILE A 348 27.67 10.06 0.33
CA ILE A 348 26.67 9.11 -0.17
C ILE A 348 25.49 9.08 0.81
N GLY A 349 24.29 9.40 0.33
CA GLY A 349 23.07 9.39 1.10
C GLY A 349 22.20 8.17 0.78
N PHE A 350 21.52 7.62 1.79
CA PHE A 350 20.57 6.51 1.65
C PHE A 350 19.21 6.89 2.23
N VAL A 351 18.16 6.79 1.43
CA VAL A 351 16.78 7.09 1.82
C VAL A 351 16.03 5.79 2.00
N SER A 352 15.51 5.53 3.20
CA SER A 352 14.74 4.30 3.48
C SER A 352 13.87 4.42 4.72
N GLY A 353 12.74 3.68 4.71
CA GLY A 353 11.96 3.34 5.91
C GLY A 353 12.40 2.05 6.58
N ASP A 354 13.26 1.25 5.93
CA ASP A 354 13.48 -0.17 6.23
C ASP A 354 14.87 -0.47 6.79
N LEU A 355 15.61 0.54 7.25
CA LEU A 355 16.92 0.39 7.89
C LEU A 355 16.78 -0.02 9.38
N ASN A 356 16.06 -1.11 9.60
CA ASN A 356 15.73 -1.73 10.89
C ASN A 356 15.71 -3.26 10.72
N PHE A 357 14.98 -4.00 11.56
CA PHE A 357 14.77 -5.44 11.38
C PHE A 357 13.88 -5.70 10.14
N HIS A 358 14.48 -5.66 8.95
CA HIS A 358 13.84 -5.80 7.65
C HIS A 358 14.78 -6.46 6.63
N ALA A 359 14.23 -7.07 5.58
CA ALA A 359 15.01 -7.75 4.54
C ALA A 359 16.09 -6.86 3.90
N VAL A 360 15.81 -5.58 3.65
CA VAL A 360 16.78 -4.59 3.12
C VAL A 360 18.06 -4.56 3.95
N SER A 361 17.95 -4.67 5.28
CA SER A 361 19.11 -4.66 6.19
C SER A 361 20.05 -5.84 5.97
N TYR A 362 19.51 -7.02 5.64
CA TYR A 362 20.30 -8.23 5.40
C TYR A 362 21.19 -8.13 4.16
N PHE A 363 20.83 -7.26 3.22
CA PHE A 363 21.58 -7.03 2.00
C PHE A 363 22.54 -5.85 2.06
N ILE A 364 22.36 -4.89 2.98
CA ILE A 364 23.16 -3.66 3.01
C ILE A 364 24.20 -3.62 4.15
N PHE A 365 23.93 -4.25 5.30
CA PHE A 365 24.80 -4.14 6.48
C PHE A 365 26.20 -4.70 6.24
N GLY A 366 26.30 -5.85 5.57
CA GLY A 366 27.57 -6.44 5.22
C GLY A 366 28.42 -5.55 4.33
N VAL A 367 27.78 -4.86 3.38
CA VAL A 367 28.46 -3.91 2.49
C VAL A 367 28.95 -2.68 3.25
N PHE A 368 28.14 -2.10 4.15
CA PHE A 368 28.55 -0.95 4.95
C PHE A 368 29.71 -1.30 5.90
N ASN A 369 29.66 -2.48 6.51
CA ASN A 369 30.76 -2.98 7.33
C ASN A 369 32.05 -3.13 6.52
N ALA A 370 31.96 -3.72 5.34
CA ALA A 370 33.13 -3.88 4.45
C ALA A 370 33.69 -2.52 3.98
N LEU A 371 32.83 -1.57 3.56
CA LEU A 371 33.25 -0.23 3.19
C LEU A 371 33.99 0.49 4.33
N LYS A 372 33.50 0.36 5.57
CA LYS A 372 34.14 0.95 6.74
C LYS A 372 35.49 0.30 7.02
N ASN A 373 35.57 -1.03 7.01
CA ASN A 373 36.81 -1.77 7.28
C ASN A 373 37.89 -1.50 6.23
N ASN A 374 37.50 -1.25 4.98
CA ASN A 374 38.39 -0.89 3.90
C ASN A 374 38.80 0.61 3.93
N ASN A 375 38.30 1.39 4.87
CA ASN A 375 38.45 2.83 4.88
C ASN A 375 38.05 3.47 3.53
N ALA A 376 36.96 2.97 2.93
CA ALA A 376 36.45 3.52 1.68
C ALA A 376 36.24 5.04 1.80
N PRO A 377 36.60 5.81 0.79
CA PRO A 377 36.63 7.27 0.84
C PRO A 377 35.19 7.84 0.73
N PHE A 378 34.32 7.42 1.63
CA PHE A 378 32.91 7.82 1.66
C PHE A 378 32.50 8.34 3.03
N ASN A 379 31.72 9.43 3.04
CA ASN A 379 30.89 9.80 4.17
C ASN A 379 29.49 9.25 3.91
N LEU A 380 28.97 8.37 4.78
CA LEU A 380 27.67 7.75 4.62
C LEU A 380 26.61 8.50 5.43
N TYR A 381 25.51 8.87 4.78
CA TYR A 381 24.37 9.57 5.36
C TYR A 381 23.11 8.73 5.23
N THR A 382 22.23 8.76 6.24
CA THR A 382 20.90 8.15 6.14
C THR A 382 19.78 9.18 6.33
N PHE A 383 18.70 8.98 5.59
CA PHE A 383 17.48 9.77 5.64
C PHE A 383 16.30 8.84 5.89
N ILE A 384 15.85 8.77 7.15
CA ILE A 384 14.87 7.81 7.64
C ILE A 384 13.45 8.32 7.35
N THR A 385 12.63 7.51 6.68
CA THR A 385 11.31 7.90 6.20
C THR A 385 10.15 7.42 7.06
N GLN A 386 10.41 6.60 8.10
CA GLN A 386 9.39 6.21 9.08
C GLN A 386 9.93 6.24 10.51
N LYS A 387 9.05 6.52 11.47
CA LYS A 387 9.37 6.42 12.91
C LYS A 387 9.32 4.95 13.32
N THR A 388 10.47 4.36 13.57
CA THR A 388 10.59 3.02 14.17
C THR A 388 11.16 3.12 15.56
N LYS A 389 10.86 2.13 16.41
CA LYS A 389 11.62 1.95 17.66
C LYS A 389 13.03 1.50 17.27
N SER A 390 14.03 2.02 17.99
CA SER A 390 15.42 1.57 17.81
C SER A 390 15.50 0.08 18.13
N ASP A 391 15.99 -0.70 17.18
CA ASP A 391 16.31 -2.13 17.32
C ASP A 391 17.83 -2.36 17.19
N THR A 392 18.26 -3.59 17.38
CA THR A 392 19.68 -3.97 17.30
C THR A 392 20.26 -3.64 15.91
N ASN A 393 19.49 -3.85 14.83
CA ASN A 393 19.94 -3.60 13.47
C ASN A 393 20.15 -2.10 13.22
N SER A 394 19.24 -1.24 13.69
CA SER A 394 19.39 0.22 13.56
C SER A 394 20.59 0.74 14.38
N GLN A 395 20.89 0.12 15.54
CA GLN A 395 22.09 0.46 16.34
C GLN A 395 23.38 0.08 15.61
N ILE A 396 23.45 -1.12 15.04
CA ILE A 396 24.58 -1.59 14.23
C ILE A 396 24.77 -0.65 13.03
N LEU A 397 23.71 -0.36 12.29
CA LEU A 397 23.77 0.55 11.15
C LEU A 397 24.37 1.91 11.54
N ASN A 398 23.89 2.50 12.63
CA ASN A 398 24.38 3.80 13.12
C ASN A 398 25.89 3.82 13.40
N SER A 399 26.51 2.65 13.66
CA SER A 399 27.96 2.56 13.83
C SER A 399 28.76 2.78 12.54
N TYR A 400 28.12 2.60 11.37
CA TYR A 400 28.73 2.80 10.05
C TYR A 400 28.45 4.18 9.44
N ILE A 401 27.46 4.91 9.96
CA ILE A 401 26.92 6.12 9.37
C ILE A 401 27.58 7.36 9.95
N THR A 402 28.01 8.28 9.09
CA THR A 402 28.56 9.57 9.48
C THR A 402 27.48 10.48 10.11
N LYS A 403 26.26 10.49 9.53
CA LYS A 403 25.14 11.31 10.01
C LYS A 403 23.80 10.75 9.57
N SER A 404 22.83 10.75 10.48
CA SER A 404 21.46 10.28 10.22
C SER A 404 20.44 11.40 10.43
N PHE A 405 19.43 11.46 9.56
CA PHE A 405 18.35 12.46 9.60
C PHE A 405 16.99 11.76 9.54
N ASN A 406 16.08 12.16 10.41
CA ASN A 406 14.68 11.73 10.32
C ASN A 406 13.90 12.74 9.46
N ILE A 407 13.33 12.27 8.35
CA ILE A 407 12.55 13.08 7.40
C ILE A 407 11.07 12.71 7.38
N THR A 408 10.61 11.89 8.31
CA THR A 408 9.24 11.34 8.36
C THR A 408 8.17 12.44 8.33
N ASP A 409 8.37 13.51 9.10
CA ASP A 409 7.38 14.58 9.27
C ASP A 409 7.56 15.74 8.26
N LEU A 410 8.55 15.66 7.38
CA LEU A 410 8.79 16.64 6.33
C LEU A 410 7.99 16.31 5.07
N ASP A 411 7.45 17.33 4.40
CA ASP A 411 6.97 17.18 3.03
C ASP A 411 8.14 16.91 2.07
N ASP A 412 7.85 16.39 0.86
CA ASP A 412 8.88 15.99 -0.10
C ASP A 412 9.80 17.14 -0.50
N LYS A 413 9.27 18.35 -0.64
CA LYS A 413 10.04 19.54 -0.98
C LYS A 413 11.02 19.93 0.14
N LYS A 414 10.56 19.92 1.40
CA LYS A 414 11.43 20.24 2.56
C LYS A 414 12.47 19.15 2.78
N ALA A 415 12.10 17.88 2.58
CA ALA A 415 13.03 16.76 2.65
C ALA A 415 14.13 16.90 1.58
N ALA A 416 13.76 17.21 0.33
CA ALA A 416 14.72 17.47 -0.75
C ALA A 416 15.66 18.64 -0.42
N GLN A 417 15.14 19.74 0.14
CA GLN A 417 15.95 20.88 0.56
C GLN A 417 16.93 20.53 1.69
N LEU A 418 16.50 19.68 2.65
CA LEU A 418 17.38 19.21 3.72
C LEU A 418 18.53 18.38 3.16
N ILE A 419 18.23 17.42 2.24
CA ILE A 419 19.23 16.55 1.61
C ILE A 419 20.24 17.39 0.81
N HIS A 420 19.76 18.33 -0.01
CA HIS A 420 20.62 19.22 -0.78
C HIS A 420 21.60 20.01 0.11
N LYS A 421 21.15 20.51 1.27
CA LYS A 421 22.00 21.21 2.25
C LYS A 421 23.12 20.35 2.85
N GLN A 422 23.01 19.00 2.78
CA GLN A 422 24.08 18.11 3.24
C GLN A 422 25.16 17.88 2.18
N ASN A 423 25.06 18.48 0.99
CA ASN A 423 25.99 18.31 -0.12
C ASN A 423 26.20 16.83 -0.47
N ILE A 424 25.13 16.09 -0.58
CA ILE A 424 25.16 14.70 -1.01
C ILE A 424 25.54 14.63 -2.48
N ASP A 425 26.54 13.83 -2.82
CA ASP A 425 27.02 13.62 -4.20
C ASP A 425 26.21 12.54 -4.93
N ILE A 426 25.91 11.44 -4.23
CA ILE A 426 25.13 10.33 -4.74
C ILE A 426 24.06 9.97 -3.71
N LEU A 427 22.81 9.97 -4.13
CA LEU A 427 21.67 9.66 -3.27
C LEU A 427 21.02 8.37 -3.72
N PHE A 428 20.91 7.41 -2.80
CA PHE A 428 20.26 6.14 -3.01
C PHE A 428 18.83 6.14 -2.52
N ASP A 429 17.94 5.58 -3.33
CA ASP A 429 16.66 5.07 -2.92
C ASP A 429 16.78 3.58 -2.61
N LEU A 430 16.37 3.16 -1.39
CA LEU A 430 16.37 1.77 -0.94
C LEU A 430 14.95 1.24 -0.69
N SER A 431 13.93 1.98 -1.09
CA SER A 431 12.53 1.62 -0.85
C SER A 431 11.77 1.33 -2.14
N ASN A 432 12.13 1.99 -3.25
CA ASN A 432 11.39 1.93 -4.50
C ASN A 432 9.89 2.21 -4.20
N HIS A 433 8.93 1.51 -4.80
CA HIS A 433 7.48 1.71 -4.60
C HIS A 433 6.92 1.03 -3.33
N THR A 434 7.73 0.55 -2.40
CA THR A 434 7.23 -0.02 -1.14
C THR A 434 6.59 1.03 -0.24
N LYS A 435 5.90 0.58 0.80
CA LYS A 435 5.32 1.47 1.81
C LYS A 435 6.40 2.38 2.44
N HIS A 436 6.05 3.64 2.70
CA HIS A 436 6.96 4.67 3.22
C HIS A 436 8.07 5.11 2.27
N ASN A 437 7.99 4.80 0.96
CA ASN A 437 8.88 5.39 -0.03
C ASN A 437 8.77 6.92 -0.09
N ARG A 438 9.76 7.53 -0.68
CA ARG A 438 9.83 8.99 -0.90
C ARG A 438 10.24 9.31 -2.34
N LEU A 439 9.75 8.50 -3.31
CA LEU A 439 10.11 8.65 -4.72
C LEU A 439 9.80 10.04 -5.28
N ASN A 440 8.69 10.66 -4.85
CA ASN A 440 8.38 12.04 -5.28
C ASN A 440 9.40 13.08 -4.79
N MET A 441 10.09 12.82 -3.68
CA MET A 441 11.19 13.65 -3.22
C MET A 441 12.37 13.60 -4.20
N PHE A 442 12.66 12.41 -4.79
CA PHE A 442 13.70 12.26 -5.81
C PHE A 442 13.37 13.04 -7.09
N ALA A 443 12.09 13.21 -7.44
CA ALA A 443 11.67 14.05 -8.57
C ALA A 443 12.05 15.53 -8.40
N HIS A 444 12.38 15.98 -7.19
CA HIS A 444 12.94 17.30 -6.92
C HIS A 444 14.46 17.40 -7.12
N LYS A 445 15.13 16.31 -7.50
CA LYS A 445 16.57 16.21 -7.76
C LYS A 445 17.45 16.74 -6.62
N PRO A 446 17.31 16.26 -5.36
CA PRO A 446 18.09 16.76 -4.21
C PRO A 446 19.58 16.46 -4.25
N ALA A 447 20.05 15.57 -5.11
CA ALA A 447 21.46 15.26 -5.32
C ALA A 447 21.82 15.21 -6.82
N PRO A 448 23.07 15.46 -7.21
CA PRO A 448 23.50 15.46 -8.61
C PRO A 448 23.33 14.09 -9.27
N ILE A 449 23.54 13.00 -8.51
CA ILE A 449 23.40 11.63 -8.98
C ILE A 449 22.40 10.90 -8.05
N GLN A 450 21.43 10.21 -8.66
CA GLN A 450 20.39 9.48 -7.94
C GLN A 450 20.33 8.04 -8.45
N VAL A 451 20.29 7.08 -7.52
CA VAL A 451 20.42 5.65 -7.81
C VAL A 451 19.36 4.87 -7.06
N SER A 452 18.69 3.94 -7.70
CA SER A 452 17.82 2.95 -7.02
C SER A 452 18.58 1.65 -6.80
N TRP A 453 18.43 1.08 -5.60
CA TRP A 453 19.10 -0.16 -5.21
C TRP A 453 18.31 -0.90 -4.12
N ILE A 454 18.30 -2.23 -4.16
CA ILE A 454 17.67 -3.15 -3.20
C ILE A 454 16.14 -3.02 -3.22
N GLY A 455 15.49 -2.19 -2.46
CA GLY A 455 14.04 -2.01 -2.26
C GLY A 455 13.09 -2.94 -3.02
N LEU A 456 12.98 -2.74 -4.34
CA LEU A 456 12.27 -3.60 -5.29
C LEU A 456 13.11 -3.77 -6.58
N PHE A 457 12.71 -4.74 -7.39
CA PHE A 457 13.44 -5.23 -8.56
C PHE A 457 12.82 -4.77 -9.89
N PHE A 458 12.25 -3.56 -9.91
CA PHE A 458 11.72 -2.91 -11.12
C PHE A 458 11.92 -1.39 -11.06
N SER A 459 11.81 -0.73 -12.22
CA SER A 459 12.04 0.71 -12.38
C SER A 459 11.28 1.54 -11.35
N THR A 460 11.91 2.61 -10.85
CA THR A 460 11.21 3.64 -10.05
C THR A 460 10.31 4.50 -10.92
N ALA A 461 10.58 4.54 -12.22
CA ALA A 461 9.94 5.42 -13.20
C ALA A 461 9.94 6.91 -12.81
N ILE A 462 10.95 7.34 -12.04
CA ILE A 462 11.18 8.75 -11.69
C ILE A 462 12.10 9.37 -12.73
N PRO A 463 11.71 10.48 -13.38
CA PRO A 463 12.50 11.10 -14.45
C PRO A 463 13.92 11.48 -14.05
N GLU A 464 14.12 11.87 -12.79
CA GLU A 464 15.37 12.36 -12.21
C GLU A 464 16.24 11.25 -11.61
N MET A 465 15.80 9.97 -11.64
CA MET A 465 16.63 8.83 -11.24
C MET A 465 17.58 8.48 -12.37
N ASP A 466 18.88 8.43 -12.07
CA ASP A 466 19.91 8.27 -13.11
C ASP A 466 20.25 6.79 -13.35
N TYR A 467 20.42 6.02 -12.29
CA TYR A 467 20.87 4.63 -12.37
C TYR A 467 20.02 3.67 -11.56
N PHE A 468 19.98 2.42 -11.99
CA PHE A 468 19.46 1.28 -11.26
C PHE A 468 20.56 0.20 -11.15
N LEU A 469 20.91 -0.23 -9.91
CA LEU A 469 21.92 -1.27 -9.74
C LEU A 469 21.33 -2.64 -10.02
N VAL A 470 21.98 -3.41 -10.87
CA VAL A 470 21.59 -4.77 -11.27
C VAL A 470 22.85 -5.64 -11.45
N ASP A 471 22.69 -6.93 -11.72
CA ASP A 471 23.74 -7.77 -12.24
C ASP A 471 23.48 -8.24 -13.69
N LYS A 472 24.48 -8.81 -14.32
CA LYS A 472 24.41 -9.28 -15.70
C LYS A 472 23.49 -10.49 -15.88
N PHE A 473 23.22 -11.25 -14.81
CA PHE A 473 22.29 -12.38 -14.87
C PHE A 473 20.85 -11.90 -14.81
N CYS A 474 20.53 -11.03 -13.86
CA CYS A 474 19.19 -10.45 -13.72
C CYS A 474 18.79 -9.61 -14.93
N VAL A 475 19.71 -8.79 -15.44
CA VAL A 475 19.49 -7.91 -16.59
C VAL A 475 20.64 -8.11 -17.60
N PRO A 476 20.51 -9.07 -18.53
CA PRO A 476 21.49 -9.32 -19.57
C PRO A 476 21.80 -8.07 -20.41
N ASN A 477 23.00 -8.02 -21.00
CA ASN A 477 23.46 -6.87 -21.78
C ASN A 477 22.90 -6.88 -23.23
N GLU A 478 21.58 -6.98 -23.34
CA GLU A 478 20.82 -6.88 -24.58
C GLU A 478 19.79 -5.75 -24.45
N GLN A 479 19.65 -4.95 -25.51
CA GLN A 479 18.78 -3.77 -25.52
C GLN A 479 17.32 -4.06 -25.07
N LYS A 480 16.79 -5.24 -25.41
CA LYS A 480 15.41 -5.61 -25.00
C LYS A 480 15.18 -5.60 -23.50
N TYR A 481 16.20 -5.95 -22.69
CA TYR A 481 16.09 -5.98 -21.23
C TYR A 481 16.11 -4.57 -20.60
N GLU A 482 16.53 -3.54 -21.34
CA GLU A 482 16.50 -2.15 -20.87
C GLU A 482 15.09 -1.54 -20.93
N LEU A 483 14.18 -2.13 -21.71
CA LEU A 483 12.79 -1.67 -21.82
C LEU A 483 12.03 -1.65 -20.48
N GLN A 484 12.49 -2.41 -19.50
CA GLN A 484 11.88 -2.46 -18.16
C GLN A 484 12.39 -1.37 -17.19
N PHE A 485 13.23 -0.45 -17.65
CA PHE A 485 13.79 0.63 -16.85
C PHE A 485 13.66 1.99 -17.54
N THR A 486 13.46 3.04 -16.76
CA THR A 486 13.65 4.43 -17.20
C THR A 486 15.02 4.96 -16.81
N GLU A 487 15.67 4.33 -15.85
CA GLU A 487 17.03 4.53 -15.37
C GLU A 487 18.02 3.77 -16.25
N ILE A 488 19.31 4.12 -16.15
CA ILE A 488 20.39 3.37 -16.78
C ILE A 488 20.73 2.16 -15.88
N PRO A 489 20.53 0.90 -16.32
CA PRO A 489 20.93 -0.26 -15.54
C PRO A 489 22.45 -0.35 -15.45
N TYR A 490 23.01 -0.23 -14.25
CA TYR A 490 24.42 -0.47 -13.98
C TYR A 490 24.63 -1.90 -13.54
N ARG A 491 25.32 -2.70 -14.37
CA ARG A 491 25.42 -4.16 -14.24
C ARG A 491 26.71 -4.57 -13.54
N PHE A 492 26.61 -5.10 -12.33
CA PHE A 492 27.71 -5.82 -11.70
C PHE A 492 27.99 -7.15 -12.41
N ASN A 493 29.23 -7.65 -12.31
CA ASN A 493 29.61 -8.89 -12.99
C ASN A 493 29.07 -10.13 -12.28
N ASP A 494 29.06 -10.12 -10.93
CA ASP A 494 28.73 -11.27 -10.10
C ASP A 494 27.28 -11.18 -9.60
N VAL A 495 27.03 -10.36 -8.56
CA VAL A 495 25.71 -10.14 -7.97
C VAL A 495 25.46 -8.66 -7.72
N TRP A 496 24.21 -8.23 -7.76
CA TRP A 496 23.83 -6.84 -7.50
C TRP A 496 23.55 -6.57 -6.01
N GLU A 497 23.33 -7.62 -5.25
CA GLU A 497 23.16 -7.57 -3.80
C GLU A 497 23.72 -8.83 -3.14
N VAL A 498 24.20 -8.71 -1.91
CA VAL A 498 24.79 -9.81 -1.14
C VAL A 498 23.96 -10.08 0.10
N TYR A 499 23.73 -11.35 0.38
CA TYR A 499 23.00 -11.75 1.57
C TYR A 499 23.93 -11.92 2.77
N THR A 500 23.61 -11.24 3.86
CA THR A 500 24.28 -11.45 5.17
C THR A 500 23.33 -12.24 6.05
N PRO A 501 23.59 -13.53 6.31
CA PRO A 501 22.74 -14.36 7.17
C PRO A 501 22.55 -13.74 8.53
N THR A 502 21.31 -13.74 9.05
CA THR A 502 21.00 -13.22 10.38
C THR A 502 21.68 -14.03 11.49
N ALA A 503 21.76 -13.45 12.67
CA ALA A 503 22.31 -14.15 13.83
C ALA A 503 21.51 -15.43 14.14
N GLU A 504 20.18 -15.39 13.96
CA GLU A 504 19.28 -16.52 14.15
C GLU A 504 19.57 -17.65 13.15
N VAL A 505 19.74 -17.33 11.85
CA VAL A 505 20.10 -18.31 10.81
C VAL A 505 21.42 -18.98 11.15
N ASN A 506 22.43 -18.20 11.55
CA ASN A 506 23.75 -18.72 11.90
C ASN A 506 23.70 -19.59 13.17
N LEU A 507 23.05 -19.11 14.22
CA LEU A 507 22.91 -19.80 15.50
C LEU A 507 22.15 -21.12 15.33
N TYR A 508 21.01 -21.08 14.64
CA TYR A 508 20.18 -22.26 14.41
C TYR A 508 20.96 -23.35 13.66
N TYR A 509 21.66 -22.98 12.60
CA TYR A 509 22.48 -23.93 11.83
C TYR A 509 23.59 -24.55 12.68
N GLN A 510 24.27 -23.76 13.53
CA GLN A 510 25.33 -24.24 14.40
C GLN A 510 24.85 -25.20 15.51
N GLN A 511 23.67 -24.91 16.10
CA GLN A 511 23.11 -25.67 17.21
C GLN A 511 22.52 -27.02 16.79
N HIS A 512 22.00 -27.13 15.59
CA HIS A 512 21.17 -28.28 15.21
C HIS A 512 21.87 -29.28 14.30
N ASN A 513 23.22 -29.13 14.04
CA ASN A 513 23.98 -30.02 13.15
C ASN A 513 23.09 -30.54 12.03
N TYR A 514 22.70 -29.63 11.14
CA TYR A 514 21.60 -29.80 10.18
C TYR A 514 21.68 -31.18 9.51
N SER A 515 20.89 -32.13 9.99
CA SER A 515 20.74 -33.44 9.39
C SER A 515 19.39 -33.48 8.70
N HIS A 516 19.39 -33.49 7.38
CA HIS A 516 18.19 -33.75 6.60
C HIS A 516 17.61 -35.12 7.03
N LYS A 517 16.31 -35.14 7.37
CA LYS A 517 15.65 -36.41 7.74
C LYS A 517 15.49 -37.26 6.49
N ASN A 518 16.28 -38.32 6.41
CA ASN A 518 16.19 -39.32 5.35
C ASN A 518 14.98 -40.21 5.56
N ASN A 519 13.84 -39.85 4.99
CA ASN A 519 12.81 -40.85 4.71
C ASN A 519 13.02 -41.28 3.25
N ALA A 520 13.57 -42.47 3.01
CA ALA A 520 13.97 -42.90 1.68
C ALA A 520 12.79 -43.02 0.70
N ASP A 521 11.57 -43.11 1.21
CA ASP A 521 10.35 -43.38 0.44
C ASP A 521 9.48 -42.13 0.21
N GLU A 522 9.82 -40.96 0.75
CA GLU A 522 8.98 -39.76 0.65
C GLU A 522 9.82 -38.56 0.16
N ILE A 523 9.28 -37.80 -0.79
CA ILE A 523 9.82 -36.52 -1.25
C ILE A 523 8.97 -35.41 -0.65
N THR A 524 9.63 -34.45 0.01
CA THR A 524 9.00 -33.24 0.54
C THR A 524 9.45 -32.02 -0.24
N LEU A 525 8.51 -31.41 -0.95
CA LEU A 525 8.69 -30.16 -1.64
C LEU A 525 8.10 -29.02 -0.80
N ALA A 526 8.60 -27.82 -0.97
CA ALA A 526 8.07 -26.66 -0.26
C ALA A 526 8.10 -25.38 -1.08
N SER A 527 7.34 -24.38 -0.65
CA SER A 527 7.54 -22.99 -1.05
C SER A 527 7.47 -22.06 0.18
N TYR A 528 8.29 -21.02 0.15
CA TYR A 528 8.34 -19.98 1.18
C TYR A 528 8.03 -18.59 0.60
N ASN A 529 7.64 -18.54 -0.66
CA ASN A 529 7.36 -17.30 -1.35
C ASN A 529 6.06 -16.66 -0.87
N ASP A 530 6.04 -15.33 -0.95
CA ASP A 530 4.88 -14.54 -0.59
C ASP A 530 3.69 -14.83 -1.50
N THR A 531 2.47 -14.77 -0.96
CA THR A 531 1.24 -15.04 -1.70
C THR A 531 1.05 -14.13 -2.91
N THR A 532 1.57 -12.90 -2.83
CA THR A 532 1.56 -11.93 -3.94
C THR A 532 2.30 -12.42 -5.18
N LYS A 533 3.31 -13.29 -4.99
CA LYS A 533 4.16 -13.87 -6.06
C LYS A 533 3.56 -15.11 -6.70
N VAL A 534 2.57 -15.74 -6.04
CA VAL A 534 1.99 -17.02 -6.45
C VAL A 534 0.75 -16.78 -7.30
N THR A 535 0.96 -16.79 -8.59
CA THR A 535 -0.07 -16.57 -9.63
C THR A 535 -0.74 -17.89 -10.04
N PRO A 536 -1.84 -17.84 -10.82
CA PRO A 536 -2.42 -19.04 -11.44
C PRO A 536 -1.39 -19.90 -12.18
N LYS A 537 -0.43 -19.26 -12.87
CA LYS A 537 0.65 -19.96 -13.56
C LYS A 537 1.60 -20.69 -12.60
N THR A 538 1.87 -20.12 -11.43
CA THR A 538 2.64 -20.82 -10.39
C THR A 538 1.91 -22.07 -9.90
N PHE A 539 0.60 -21.98 -9.67
CA PHE A 539 -0.20 -23.17 -9.33
C PHE A 539 -0.16 -24.23 -10.43
N ASP A 540 -0.20 -23.82 -11.72
CA ASP A 540 -0.08 -24.76 -12.84
C ASP A 540 1.26 -25.50 -12.82
N LEU A 541 2.38 -24.78 -12.61
CA LEU A 541 3.72 -25.35 -12.52
C LEU A 541 3.84 -26.33 -11.35
N TRP A 542 3.44 -25.92 -10.15
CA TRP A 542 3.53 -26.77 -8.96
C TRP A 542 2.63 -28.01 -9.08
N ALA A 543 1.43 -27.86 -9.63
CA ALA A 543 0.53 -28.99 -9.86
C ALA A 543 1.09 -29.99 -10.87
N LYS A 544 1.67 -29.51 -11.99
CA LYS A 544 2.36 -30.38 -12.97
C LYS A 544 3.50 -31.18 -12.32
N VAL A 545 4.31 -30.54 -11.48
CA VAL A 545 5.36 -31.23 -10.72
C VAL A 545 4.78 -32.31 -9.81
N LEU A 546 3.72 -31.99 -9.06
CA LEU A 546 3.07 -32.94 -8.16
C LEU A 546 2.38 -34.09 -8.90
N GLN A 547 1.89 -33.89 -10.13
CA GLN A 547 1.35 -34.95 -10.99
C GLN A 547 2.44 -35.92 -11.44
N GLU A 548 3.61 -35.38 -11.83
CA GLU A 548 4.75 -36.20 -12.28
C GLU A 548 5.48 -36.92 -11.15
N ILE A 549 5.28 -36.50 -9.89
CA ILE A 549 5.89 -37.10 -8.70
C ILE A 549 4.81 -37.48 -7.70
N PRO A 550 4.08 -38.61 -7.93
CA PRO A 550 2.90 -39.01 -7.14
C PRO A 550 3.19 -39.17 -5.64
N MET A 551 4.41 -39.56 -5.25
CA MET A 551 4.85 -39.73 -3.86
C MET A 551 5.19 -38.41 -3.15
N ALA A 552 5.34 -37.30 -3.87
CA ALA A 552 5.72 -36.04 -3.26
C ALA A 552 4.60 -35.45 -2.40
N LYS A 553 4.97 -34.94 -1.26
CA LYS A 553 4.19 -34.00 -0.46
C LYS A 553 4.70 -32.59 -0.69
N PHE A 554 3.82 -31.62 -0.60
CA PHE A 554 4.16 -30.22 -0.75
C PHE A 554 3.58 -29.42 0.42
N PHE A 555 4.35 -28.49 0.96
CA PHE A 555 3.79 -27.49 1.86
C PHE A 555 4.19 -26.08 1.43
N TRP A 556 3.33 -25.13 1.75
CA TRP A 556 3.59 -23.72 1.56
C TRP A 556 3.46 -23.00 2.90
N MET A 557 4.53 -22.31 3.33
CA MET A 557 4.58 -21.63 4.64
C MET A 557 4.60 -20.13 4.47
N ARG A 558 3.57 -19.43 5.00
CA ARG A 558 3.47 -17.95 4.99
C ARG A 558 2.53 -17.42 6.09
N PHE A 559 2.64 -16.10 6.36
CA PHE A 559 1.84 -15.39 7.36
C PHE A 559 0.32 -15.43 7.10
N ASN A 560 -0.12 -15.53 5.85
CA ASN A 560 -1.54 -15.49 5.48
C ASN A 560 -2.27 -16.82 5.71
N PHE A 561 -1.59 -17.87 6.16
CA PHE A 561 -2.18 -19.19 6.39
C PHE A 561 -2.72 -19.38 7.81
N ASP A 562 -3.13 -18.29 8.47
CA ASP A 562 -4.07 -18.26 9.59
C ASP A 562 -5.54 -18.02 9.16
N ASP A 563 -5.78 -17.60 7.89
CA ASP A 563 -7.10 -17.43 7.28
C ASP A 563 -7.59 -18.74 6.65
N ALA A 564 -8.60 -19.37 7.26
CA ALA A 564 -9.17 -20.64 6.78
C ALA A 564 -9.82 -20.54 5.39
N ASP A 565 -10.43 -19.41 5.04
CA ASP A 565 -11.05 -19.21 3.72
C ASP A 565 -9.97 -19.05 2.65
N PHE A 566 -8.88 -18.39 2.96
CA PHE A 566 -7.73 -18.27 2.06
C PHE A 566 -7.04 -19.62 1.84
N ILE A 567 -6.84 -20.41 2.90
CA ILE A 567 -6.32 -21.78 2.79
C ILE A 567 -7.23 -22.61 1.87
N LYS A 568 -8.54 -22.59 2.11
CA LYS A 568 -9.51 -23.32 1.30
C LYS A 568 -9.47 -22.92 -0.18
N ARG A 569 -9.30 -21.62 -0.46
CA ARG A 569 -9.09 -21.12 -1.83
C ARG A 569 -7.84 -21.74 -2.45
N CYS A 570 -6.69 -21.67 -1.77
CA CYS A 570 -5.44 -22.25 -2.27
C CYS A 570 -5.53 -23.76 -2.47
N GLN A 571 -6.16 -24.48 -1.53
CA GLN A 571 -6.44 -25.93 -1.69
C GLN A 571 -7.28 -26.21 -2.94
N ASN A 572 -8.31 -25.41 -3.19
CA ASN A 572 -9.16 -25.56 -4.36
C ASN A 572 -8.39 -25.33 -5.67
N GLU A 573 -7.38 -24.46 -5.69
CA GLU A 573 -6.53 -24.29 -6.87
C GLU A 573 -5.74 -25.55 -7.21
N PHE A 574 -5.25 -26.28 -6.22
CA PHE A 574 -4.61 -27.60 -6.45
C PHE A 574 -5.62 -28.68 -6.84
N VAL A 575 -6.78 -28.73 -6.17
CA VAL A 575 -7.84 -29.72 -6.48
C VAL A 575 -8.37 -29.55 -7.90
N LYS A 576 -8.61 -28.33 -8.37
CA LYS A 576 -8.99 -28.01 -9.76
C LYS A 576 -7.99 -28.55 -10.79
N ARG A 577 -6.72 -28.71 -10.39
CA ARG A 577 -5.62 -29.23 -11.20
C ARG A 577 -5.37 -30.72 -10.95
N GLY A 578 -6.30 -31.43 -10.30
CA GLY A 578 -6.23 -32.89 -10.09
C GLY A 578 -5.30 -33.34 -8.97
N ILE A 579 -4.87 -32.44 -8.08
CA ILE A 579 -4.02 -32.80 -6.94
C ILE A 579 -4.89 -33.11 -5.71
N ASP A 580 -4.63 -34.26 -5.07
CA ASP A 580 -5.26 -34.61 -3.79
C ASP A 580 -4.89 -33.58 -2.71
N LYS A 581 -5.93 -33.05 -2.06
CA LYS A 581 -5.77 -32.06 -0.98
C LYS A 581 -4.88 -32.55 0.18
N ASN A 582 -4.80 -33.85 0.42
CA ASN A 582 -3.97 -34.45 1.48
C ASN A 582 -2.47 -34.44 1.15
N ARG A 583 -2.10 -34.04 -0.05
CA ARG A 583 -0.69 -33.91 -0.49
C ARG A 583 -0.15 -32.49 -0.35
N VAL A 584 -1.02 -31.54 0.03
CA VAL A 584 -0.67 -30.10 0.06
C VAL A 584 -1.05 -29.53 1.42
N ASP A 585 -0.07 -29.09 2.18
CA ASP A 585 -0.22 -28.45 3.48
C ASP A 585 0.03 -26.94 3.39
N PHE A 586 -0.74 -26.16 4.14
CA PHE A 586 -0.57 -24.71 4.28
C PHE A 586 -0.22 -24.40 5.72
N LEU A 587 0.99 -23.91 5.94
CA LEU A 587 1.54 -23.73 7.28
C LEU A 587 1.64 -22.23 7.61
N PRO A 588 1.06 -21.77 8.73
CA PRO A 588 1.26 -20.41 9.18
C PRO A 588 2.72 -20.19 9.60
N TYR A 589 3.21 -18.97 9.44
CA TYR A 589 4.48 -18.57 10.02
C TYR A 589 4.29 -18.33 11.53
N ILE A 590 4.81 -19.21 12.36
CA ILE A 590 4.60 -19.17 13.82
C ILE A 590 5.75 -18.40 14.49
N SER A 591 6.97 -18.79 14.20
CA SER A 591 8.18 -18.20 14.79
C SER A 591 9.36 -18.29 13.81
N PRO A 592 10.41 -17.45 13.98
CA PRO A 592 11.65 -17.60 13.21
C PRO A 592 12.28 -18.99 13.38
N GLU A 593 12.20 -19.57 14.57
CA GLU A 593 12.75 -20.90 14.85
C GLU A 593 12.00 -21.99 14.08
N ASP A 594 10.65 -22.01 14.11
CA ASP A 594 9.86 -23.00 13.40
C ASP A 594 10.02 -22.87 11.88
N TYR A 595 10.13 -21.63 11.40
CA TYR A 595 10.41 -21.35 10.00
C TYR A 595 11.75 -21.95 9.56
N LEU A 596 12.84 -21.68 10.28
CA LEU A 596 14.17 -22.22 9.98
C LEU A 596 14.21 -23.75 10.15
N LYS A 597 13.52 -24.29 11.18
CA LYS A 597 13.41 -25.72 11.42
C LYS A 597 12.68 -26.46 10.29
N SER A 598 11.74 -25.80 9.61
CA SER A 598 10.99 -26.43 8.52
C SER A 598 11.87 -26.84 7.35
N TYR A 599 12.97 -26.14 7.08
CA TYR A 599 13.92 -26.48 6.02
C TYR A 599 14.54 -27.88 6.19
N SER A 600 14.67 -28.39 7.43
CA SER A 600 15.20 -29.75 7.69
C SER A 600 14.33 -30.88 7.14
N LYS A 601 13.12 -30.58 6.71
CA LYS A 601 12.16 -31.56 6.19
C LYS A 601 12.04 -31.50 4.65
N VAL A 602 12.71 -30.54 4.00
CA VAL A 602 12.50 -30.21 2.59
C VAL A 602 13.63 -30.78 1.72
N ASP A 603 13.28 -31.55 0.72
CA ASP A 603 14.24 -32.06 -0.28
C ASP A 603 14.69 -30.92 -1.23
N PHE A 604 13.74 -30.16 -1.75
CA PHE A 604 14.02 -28.92 -2.48
C PHE A 604 12.80 -27.98 -2.53
N VAL A 605 13.05 -26.72 -2.76
CA VAL A 605 12.03 -25.68 -2.84
C VAL A 605 11.59 -25.51 -4.30
N LEU A 606 10.27 -25.31 -4.51
CA LEU A 606 9.72 -24.86 -5.78
C LEU A 606 9.52 -23.35 -5.72
N ASP A 607 10.14 -22.66 -6.67
CA ASP A 607 10.04 -21.20 -6.77
C ASP A 607 8.70 -20.75 -7.37
N SER A 608 8.38 -19.47 -7.24
CA SER A 608 7.20 -18.82 -7.83
C SER A 608 7.54 -18.12 -9.16
N PHE A 609 6.50 -17.88 -9.97
CA PHE A 609 6.60 -17.19 -11.25
C PHE A 609 5.38 -16.27 -11.46
N PRO A 610 5.52 -15.05 -11.99
CA PRO A 610 6.69 -14.44 -12.65
C PRO A 610 7.66 -13.73 -11.69
N VAL A 611 7.38 -13.66 -10.42
CA VAL A 611 8.26 -13.07 -9.43
C VAL A 611 8.88 -14.17 -8.58
N SER A 612 10.18 -14.39 -8.78
CA SER A 612 10.94 -15.40 -8.05
C SER A 612 11.33 -14.96 -6.64
N GLY A 613 11.88 -15.86 -5.83
CA GLY A 613 12.44 -15.53 -4.53
C GLY A 613 13.70 -14.67 -4.64
N MET A 614 14.04 -13.97 -3.57
CA MET A 614 15.36 -13.37 -3.35
C MET A 614 15.83 -13.68 -1.92
N THR A 615 15.26 -13.04 -0.90
CA THR A 615 15.56 -13.34 0.51
C THR A 615 15.27 -14.81 0.85
N THR A 616 14.10 -15.33 0.45
CA THR A 616 13.72 -16.73 0.69
C THR A 616 14.64 -17.71 -0.03
N THR A 617 15.17 -17.35 -1.20
CA THR A 617 16.16 -18.14 -1.94
C THR A 617 17.49 -18.15 -1.21
N ALA A 618 18.00 -16.98 -0.81
CA ALA A 618 19.26 -16.88 -0.07
C ALA A 618 19.18 -17.62 1.28
N GLU A 619 18.04 -17.52 1.99
CA GLU A 619 17.80 -18.26 3.24
C GLU A 619 17.80 -19.78 3.02
N ALA A 620 17.07 -20.29 2.01
CA ALA A 620 17.03 -21.70 1.69
C ALA A 620 18.44 -22.25 1.36
N LEU A 621 19.21 -21.55 0.54
CA LEU A 621 20.58 -21.89 0.20
C LEU A 621 21.49 -21.89 1.44
N CYS A 622 21.35 -20.89 2.33
CA CYS A 622 22.05 -20.83 3.61
C CYS A 622 21.63 -21.95 4.58
N MET A 623 20.39 -22.45 4.46
CA MET A 623 19.89 -23.60 5.21
C MET A 623 20.22 -24.95 4.55
N GLY A 624 20.95 -24.93 3.43
CA GLY A 624 21.40 -26.14 2.75
C GLY A 624 20.34 -26.76 1.82
N VAL A 625 19.28 -26.03 1.49
CA VAL A 625 18.17 -26.53 0.65
C VAL A 625 18.21 -25.90 -0.74
N PRO A 626 18.32 -26.68 -1.83
CA PRO A 626 18.31 -26.12 -3.20
C PRO A 626 16.91 -25.68 -3.60
N ILE A 627 16.87 -24.76 -4.58
CA ILE A 627 15.64 -24.22 -5.15
C ILE A 627 15.61 -24.47 -6.64
N LEU A 628 14.49 -24.97 -7.13
CA LEU A 628 14.22 -25.06 -8.57
C LEU A 628 13.47 -23.80 -9.03
N THR A 629 14.05 -23.05 -9.96
CA THR A 629 13.48 -21.78 -10.45
C THR A 629 13.28 -21.76 -11.95
N LEU A 630 12.23 -21.06 -12.39
CA LEU A 630 11.93 -20.80 -13.81
C LEU A 630 12.33 -19.38 -14.19
N LEU A 631 13.17 -19.23 -15.23
CA LEU A 631 13.52 -17.91 -15.75
C LEU A 631 12.44 -17.34 -16.66
N GLY A 632 12.26 -16.04 -16.57
CA GLY A 632 11.51 -15.25 -17.54
C GLY A 632 12.36 -14.15 -18.15
N GLU A 633 11.72 -13.27 -18.93
CA GLU A 633 12.42 -12.14 -19.56
C GLU A 633 12.62 -10.94 -18.63
N ARG A 634 11.79 -10.79 -17.59
CA ARG A 634 11.85 -9.64 -16.69
C ARG A 634 12.75 -9.90 -15.48
N MET A 635 13.39 -8.85 -14.95
CA MET A 635 14.24 -8.95 -13.76
C MET A 635 13.55 -9.67 -12.58
N PRO A 636 12.27 -9.41 -12.24
CA PRO A 636 11.60 -10.12 -11.15
C PRO A 636 11.62 -11.65 -11.25
N SER A 637 11.63 -12.20 -12.45
CA SER A 637 11.65 -13.65 -12.69
C SER A 637 13.07 -14.25 -12.73
N ARG A 638 14.10 -13.47 -12.46
CA ARG A 638 15.50 -13.86 -12.61
C ARG A 638 16.29 -13.76 -11.30
N LEU A 639 15.64 -13.32 -10.21
CA LEU A 639 16.30 -13.08 -8.91
C LEU A 639 16.86 -14.37 -8.31
N SER A 640 16.05 -15.43 -8.18
CA SER A 640 16.53 -16.74 -7.73
C SER A 640 17.60 -17.32 -8.64
N GLY A 641 17.43 -17.12 -9.94
CA GLY A 641 18.43 -17.53 -10.92
C GLY A 641 19.79 -16.87 -10.71
N SER A 642 19.82 -15.57 -10.35
CA SER A 642 21.05 -14.85 -10.00
C SER A 642 21.71 -15.46 -8.76
N CYS A 643 20.94 -15.74 -7.70
CA CYS A 643 21.44 -16.41 -6.49
C CYS A 643 22.05 -17.79 -6.84
N LEU A 644 21.34 -18.61 -7.61
CA LEU A 644 21.79 -19.93 -8.02
C LEU A 644 23.03 -19.87 -8.89
N ASN A 645 23.08 -18.92 -9.83
CA ASN A 645 24.26 -18.68 -10.67
C ASN A 645 25.48 -18.30 -9.82
N ALA A 646 25.31 -17.42 -8.84
CA ALA A 646 26.37 -17.01 -7.90
C ALA A 646 26.90 -18.16 -7.07
N VAL A 647 26.05 -19.12 -6.69
CA VAL A 647 26.43 -20.32 -5.93
C VAL A 647 26.93 -21.44 -6.86
N GLY A 648 26.77 -21.28 -8.19
CA GLY A 648 27.16 -22.26 -9.21
C GLY A 648 26.20 -23.46 -9.31
N LEU A 649 24.91 -23.28 -9.01
CA LEU A 649 23.84 -24.27 -9.12
C LEU A 649 23.05 -24.12 -10.43
N HIS A 650 23.74 -24.11 -11.57
CA HIS A 650 23.13 -23.85 -12.87
C HIS A 650 22.11 -24.91 -13.27
N GLU A 651 22.26 -26.15 -12.82
CA GLU A 651 21.38 -27.26 -13.08
C GLU A 651 19.98 -27.09 -12.43
N TRP A 652 19.87 -26.20 -11.43
CA TRP A 652 18.62 -25.86 -10.74
C TRP A 652 17.87 -24.67 -11.38
N ILE A 653 18.39 -24.15 -12.49
CA ILE A 653 17.80 -23.06 -13.26
C ILE A 653 17.12 -23.64 -14.49
N CYS A 654 15.85 -23.31 -14.73
CA CYS A 654 15.04 -23.78 -15.85
C CYS A 654 14.68 -22.63 -16.79
N ASN A 655 14.73 -22.88 -18.10
CA ASN A 655 14.45 -21.89 -19.13
C ASN A 655 12.99 -21.90 -19.60
N ASP A 656 12.29 -23.02 -19.41
CA ASP A 656 10.87 -23.17 -19.74
C ASP A 656 10.17 -24.10 -18.76
N GLU A 657 8.83 -24.16 -18.87
CA GLU A 657 7.97 -24.94 -17.98
C GLU A 657 8.21 -26.46 -18.08
N GLN A 658 8.55 -26.95 -19.28
CA GLN A 658 8.82 -28.37 -19.50
C GLN A 658 10.09 -28.77 -18.76
N GLU A 659 11.17 -28.00 -18.93
CA GLU A 659 12.44 -28.20 -18.23
C GLU A 659 12.24 -28.14 -16.70
N PHE A 660 11.37 -27.24 -16.20
CA PHE A 660 11.07 -27.14 -14.76
C PHE A 660 10.44 -28.43 -14.22
N VAL A 661 9.47 -29.01 -14.92
CA VAL A 661 8.81 -30.26 -14.53
C VAL A 661 9.77 -31.44 -14.66
N GLU A 662 10.51 -31.53 -15.75
CA GLU A 662 11.48 -32.62 -16.00
C GLU A 662 12.60 -32.63 -14.97
N LYS A 663 13.16 -31.47 -14.62
CA LYS A 663 14.20 -31.35 -13.59
C LYS A 663 13.64 -31.66 -12.19
N ALA A 664 12.43 -31.20 -11.85
CA ALA A 664 11.79 -31.59 -10.60
C ALA A 664 11.65 -33.11 -10.47
N LYS A 665 11.18 -33.77 -11.54
CA LYS A 665 11.06 -35.23 -11.61
C LYS A 665 12.44 -35.91 -11.51
N TYR A 666 13.44 -35.40 -12.21
CA TYR A 666 14.80 -35.91 -12.19
C TYR A 666 15.40 -35.86 -10.78
N PHE A 667 15.36 -34.69 -10.11
CA PHE A 667 15.92 -34.55 -8.76
C PHE A 667 15.13 -35.34 -7.70
N ALA A 668 13.85 -35.54 -7.90
CA ALA A 668 13.01 -36.35 -7.01
C ALA A 668 13.22 -37.86 -7.18
N ALA A 669 13.88 -38.32 -8.26
CA ALA A 669 14.08 -39.74 -8.52
C ALA A 669 14.98 -40.44 -7.46
N PRO A 670 14.70 -41.71 -7.10
CA PRO A 670 15.50 -42.44 -6.11
C PRO A 670 17.01 -42.41 -6.40
N GLN A 671 17.39 -42.42 -7.67
CA GLN A 671 18.80 -42.38 -8.11
C GLN A 671 19.51 -41.07 -7.77
N GLN A 672 18.77 -39.99 -7.46
CA GLN A 672 19.31 -38.69 -7.11
C GLN A 672 19.40 -38.46 -5.58
N ARG A 673 19.03 -39.44 -4.78
CA ARG A 673 19.05 -39.32 -3.31
C ARG A 673 20.41 -38.99 -2.74
N ASP A 674 21.43 -39.71 -3.19
CA ASP A 674 22.81 -39.48 -2.75
C ASP A 674 23.30 -38.08 -3.15
N TYR A 675 22.94 -37.64 -4.35
CA TYR A 675 23.24 -36.29 -4.83
C TYR A 675 22.57 -35.24 -3.93
N LEU A 676 21.29 -35.34 -3.65
CA LEU A 676 20.55 -34.41 -2.79
C LEU A 676 21.13 -34.40 -1.36
N GLN A 677 21.39 -35.58 -0.78
CA GLN A 677 21.99 -35.67 0.55
C GLN A 677 23.36 -35.01 0.62
N ASN A 678 24.22 -35.24 -0.39
CA ASN A 678 25.50 -34.58 -0.45
C ASN A 678 25.35 -33.06 -0.63
N LEU A 679 24.41 -32.62 -1.48
CA LEU A 679 24.12 -31.22 -1.69
C LEU A 679 23.68 -30.55 -0.38
N HIS A 680 22.73 -31.14 0.34
CA HIS A 680 22.28 -30.61 1.64
C HIS A 680 23.42 -30.44 2.65
N LYS A 681 24.40 -31.34 2.67
CA LYS A 681 25.55 -31.28 3.56
C LYS A 681 26.56 -30.17 3.18
N THR A 682 26.68 -29.89 1.90
CA THR A 682 27.76 -29.02 1.37
C THR A 682 27.26 -27.64 0.95
N LEU A 683 25.96 -27.49 0.66
CA LEU A 683 25.40 -26.31 0.03
C LEU A 683 25.59 -25.03 0.86
N ARG A 684 25.40 -25.11 2.20
CA ARG A 684 25.65 -23.93 3.04
C ARG A 684 27.06 -23.41 2.92
N GLU A 685 28.05 -24.30 3.05
CA GLU A 685 29.46 -23.90 2.94
C GLU A 685 29.76 -23.30 1.56
N ARG A 686 29.23 -23.93 0.51
CA ARG A 686 29.31 -23.43 -0.85
C ARG A 686 28.67 -22.04 -0.99
N THR A 687 27.47 -21.83 -0.41
CA THR A 687 26.77 -20.54 -0.41
C THR A 687 27.58 -19.46 0.30
N MET A 688 28.08 -19.75 1.52
CA MET A 688 28.84 -18.80 2.32
C MET A 688 30.17 -18.38 1.68
N LYS A 689 30.74 -19.23 0.83
CA LYS A 689 31.98 -18.95 0.07
C LYS A 689 31.72 -18.38 -1.33
N SER A 690 30.46 -18.26 -1.74
CA SER A 690 30.07 -17.80 -3.07
C SER A 690 29.95 -16.26 -3.12
N PRO A 691 29.91 -15.69 -4.33
CA PRO A 691 29.61 -14.25 -4.52
C PRO A 691 28.33 -13.79 -3.84
N LEU A 692 27.33 -14.67 -3.61
CA LEU A 692 26.07 -14.32 -2.93
C LEU A 692 26.27 -13.83 -1.49
N CYS A 693 27.35 -14.25 -0.82
CA CYS A 693 27.69 -13.86 0.55
C CYS A 693 29.00 -13.06 0.66
N ASP A 694 29.63 -12.74 -0.46
CA ASP A 694 30.93 -12.01 -0.50
C ASP A 694 30.69 -10.49 -0.40
N THR A 695 30.48 -10.01 0.82
CA THR A 695 30.27 -8.59 1.12
C THR A 695 31.48 -7.73 0.78
N GLN A 696 32.70 -8.30 0.89
CA GLN A 696 33.93 -7.60 0.56
C GLN A 696 34.01 -7.29 -0.94
N LYS A 697 33.75 -8.29 -1.76
CA LYS A 697 33.79 -8.15 -3.23
C LYS A 697 32.73 -7.14 -3.72
N LEU A 698 31.52 -7.21 -3.17
CA LEU A 698 30.47 -6.25 -3.55
C LEU A 698 30.83 -4.84 -3.10
N ALA A 699 31.42 -4.66 -1.89
CA ALA A 699 31.87 -3.34 -1.42
C ALA A 699 32.92 -2.72 -2.36
N GLU A 700 33.89 -3.51 -2.84
CA GLU A 700 34.88 -3.07 -3.83
C GLU A 700 34.23 -2.66 -5.17
N ASN A 701 33.27 -3.45 -5.65
CA ASN A 701 32.53 -3.16 -6.86
C ASN A 701 31.63 -1.92 -6.70
N PHE A 702 31.02 -1.76 -5.53
CA PHE A 702 30.24 -0.58 -5.16
C PHE A 702 31.11 0.67 -5.16
N GLU A 703 32.30 0.63 -4.55
CA GLU A 703 33.23 1.75 -4.56
C GLU A 703 33.59 2.17 -5.99
N LYS A 704 33.94 1.21 -6.86
CA LYS A 704 34.24 1.49 -8.27
C LYS A 704 33.05 2.11 -9.01
N ALA A 705 31.82 1.64 -8.74
CA ALA A 705 30.60 2.19 -9.32
C ALA A 705 30.36 3.65 -8.90
N MET A 706 30.55 3.98 -7.60
CA MET A 706 30.37 5.35 -7.10
C MET A 706 31.32 6.33 -7.77
N TRP A 707 32.60 5.96 -7.89
CA TRP A 707 33.58 6.79 -8.60
C TRP A 707 33.29 6.89 -10.10
N HIS A 708 32.82 5.83 -10.72
CA HIS A 708 32.39 5.84 -12.12
C HIS A 708 31.21 6.80 -12.34
N PHE A 709 30.18 6.78 -11.49
CA PHE A 709 29.06 7.70 -11.58
C PHE A 709 29.48 9.14 -11.39
N TRP A 710 30.33 9.41 -10.40
CA TRP A 710 30.83 10.75 -10.15
C TRP A 710 31.64 11.29 -11.34
N GLN A 711 32.55 10.50 -11.90
CA GLN A 711 33.35 10.92 -13.05
C GLN A 711 32.48 11.16 -14.29
N ASN A 712 31.51 10.29 -14.55
CA ASN A 712 30.55 10.46 -15.65
C ASN A 712 29.78 11.78 -15.50
N PHE A 713 29.28 12.07 -14.30
CA PHE A 713 28.58 13.32 -14.01
C PHE A 713 29.49 14.53 -14.26
N VAL A 714 30.71 14.54 -13.73
CA VAL A 714 31.67 15.64 -13.93
C VAL A 714 32.04 15.84 -15.41
N ASN A 715 32.15 14.76 -16.19
CA ASN A 715 32.44 14.87 -17.62
C ASN A 715 31.28 15.51 -18.41
N GLN A 716 30.02 15.36 -17.94
CA GLN A 716 28.82 15.93 -18.56
C GLN A 716 28.55 17.40 -18.16
N LEU A 717 29.22 17.93 -17.12
CA LEU A 717 29.21 19.35 -16.76
C LEU A 717 29.95 20.19 -17.80
#